data_b9dba6ecf1d64a3aed6d3def01fa51d2
#
_entry.id   b9dba6ecf1d64a3aed6d3def01fa51d2
#
_cell.length_a   1.000
_cell.length_b   1.000
_cell.length_c   1.000
_cell.angle_alpha   90.00
_cell.angle_beta   90.00
_cell.angle_gamma   90.00
#
_symmetry.space_group_name_H-M   'P 1'
#
loop_
_entity.id
_entity.type
_entity.pdbx_description
1 polymer ?
#
loop_
_entity_poly.entity_id
_entity_poly.type
_entity_poly.pdbx_seq_one_letter_code
_entity_poly.pdbx_strand_id
1 'polypeptide(L)'
;MCQDCKKKPYYITTAIAYASGKPHIGNTYEIVLADSIARYKRAQGYDVFFQTGTDEHGQKIEEKAEAAGITPKEFVDKAAGEIKRIWDLMNTSYDKFIRTTDADHEAQVQKIFKKLYDQGDIYKGAYEGLYCTPCESFWTPSQLVDGKCPDCGREVKPAKEEAYFFRMSKYAPQLIEYINSHPEFIQPVSRKNEMMNNFLLPGLQDLCVSRTTFDWGIPVTFDPKHVTYVWLDALTNYITGIGYDCDGNSTDQFKKYWPADLHLIGKDIIRFHTIYWPIFLMALGVPLPKQVFGHPWLLQGDGKMSKSKGNVLYADTLVDFFGVDAVRYFVLHEMPFENDGVISWELMVERMNSDLANILGNLVNRTISMSNKYFGGVVENKGVAEAVDEDLKAVVLEEVKKVDAKMAQLRVADAITEIFGIFRRCNKYIDETTPWTLAKDEAKKDRLATVLYNLTEAITIGASLLESFMPETSEKILAQLNTKKRELDEMDIFGLYLSGNKVTDKPEILFARMDIKEVMAKVEEMRAAAAEAAKPAEEAAEDDGIDLEPKAEITYDDFAKLQFQIGEIVKCEAVPKSKKLLCSQVKIGTKTRQIVSGIKAHYSPEEMVGKKVMVVTNLKPAKLAGVVSEGMILCAEDAEGNLSLMVPEKKMPAGAEIC
;
A
#
# COMPACT_ATOMS: atom_id res chain seq x y z
N MET A 1 20.33 -14.68 38.12
CA MET A 1 19.20 -14.51 37.18
C MET A 1 18.10 -15.45 37.63
N CYS A 2 16.93 -14.93 37.95
CA CYS A 2 15.77 -15.74 38.36
C CYS A 2 15.26 -16.49 37.12
N GLN A 3 15.32 -17.83 37.13
CA GLN A 3 14.98 -18.70 35.98
C GLN A 3 13.48 -18.79 35.65
N ASP A 4 12.61 -18.00 36.32
CA ASP A 4 11.14 -18.07 36.18
C ASP A 4 10.45 -16.73 35.86
N CYS A 5 11.14 -15.71 35.39
CA CYS A 5 10.46 -14.52 34.87
C CYS A 5 9.87 -14.84 33.50
N LYS A 6 8.60 -15.27 33.45
CA LYS A 6 7.86 -15.39 32.18
C LYS A 6 7.88 -14.04 31.48
N LYS A 7 8.44 -14.01 30.27
CA LYS A 7 8.44 -12.82 29.43
C LYS A 7 7.00 -12.31 29.26
N LYS A 8 6.81 -10.98 29.29
CA LYS A 8 5.50 -10.37 29.06
C LYS A 8 5.11 -10.55 27.59
N PRO A 9 3.92 -11.08 27.29
CA PRO A 9 3.48 -11.22 25.91
C PRO A 9 3.27 -9.87 25.23
N TYR A 10 3.52 -9.82 23.93
CA TYR A 10 3.26 -8.67 23.07
C TYR A 10 2.75 -9.15 21.72
N TYR A 11 1.53 -8.82 21.37
CA TYR A 11 0.92 -9.19 20.11
C TYR A 11 0.83 -7.99 19.18
N ILE A 12 1.55 -8.05 18.06
CA ILE A 12 1.56 -7.04 17.01
C ILE A 12 1.02 -7.64 15.71
N THR A 13 0.22 -6.88 14.98
CA THR A 13 -0.30 -7.26 13.67
C THR A 13 -0.13 -6.15 12.66
N THR A 14 -0.01 -6.50 11.38
CA THR A 14 -0.29 -5.59 10.26
C THR A 14 -1.73 -5.77 9.78
N ALA A 15 -2.20 -4.91 8.88
CA ALA A 15 -3.29 -5.28 8.01
C ALA A 15 -2.90 -6.53 7.20
N ILE A 16 -3.88 -7.37 6.85
CA ILE A 16 -3.67 -8.45 5.90
C ILE A 16 -3.79 -7.91 4.48
N ALA A 17 -2.81 -8.21 3.62
CA ALA A 17 -2.73 -7.64 2.29
C ALA A 17 -3.80 -8.22 1.36
N TYR A 18 -4.55 -7.36 0.65
CA TYR A 18 -5.55 -7.82 -0.32
C TYR A 18 -4.88 -8.53 -1.50
N ALA A 19 -5.17 -9.81 -1.68
CA ALA A 19 -4.50 -10.73 -2.61
C ALA A 19 -4.89 -10.47 -4.09
N SER A 20 -4.92 -9.21 -4.50
CA SER A 20 -5.30 -8.80 -5.85
C SER A 20 -4.12 -8.55 -6.80
N GLY A 21 -2.90 -8.84 -6.38
CA GLY A 21 -1.68 -8.71 -7.17
C GLY A 21 -0.43 -8.41 -6.34
N LYS A 22 0.72 -8.22 -7.00
CA LYS A 22 2.02 -7.94 -6.37
C LYS A 22 1.95 -6.69 -5.48
N PRO A 23 2.44 -6.75 -4.23
CA PRO A 23 2.46 -5.61 -3.32
C PRO A 23 3.48 -4.56 -3.78
N HIS A 24 3.11 -3.29 -3.69
CA HIS A 24 4.01 -2.18 -3.97
C HIS A 24 4.77 -1.76 -2.71
N ILE A 25 5.75 -0.87 -2.86
CA ILE A 25 6.62 -0.45 -1.77
C ILE A 25 5.86 0.14 -0.56
N GLY A 26 4.69 0.74 -0.77
CA GLY A 26 3.83 1.22 0.32
C GLY A 26 3.28 0.10 1.20
N ASN A 27 2.93 -1.06 0.62
CA ASN A 27 2.56 -2.25 1.39
C ASN A 27 3.79 -2.84 2.10
N THR A 28 4.96 -2.81 1.44
CA THR A 28 6.23 -3.26 2.02
C THR A 28 6.66 -2.38 3.20
N TYR A 29 6.39 -1.08 3.15
CA TYR A 29 6.64 -0.18 4.28
C TYR A 29 5.92 -0.66 5.55
N GLU A 30 4.63 -0.98 5.46
CA GLU A 30 3.83 -1.44 6.61
C GLU A 30 4.45 -2.66 7.28
N ILE A 31 4.81 -3.69 6.51
CA ILE A 31 5.39 -4.92 7.07
C ILE A 31 6.78 -4.68 7.68
N VAL A 32 7.62 -3.84 7.06
CA VAL A 32 8.95 -3.49 7.58
C VAL A 32 8.85 -2.64 8.83
N LEU A 33 7.87 -1.74 8.91
CA LEU A 33 7.60 -0.93 10.11
C LEU A 33 7.18 -1.82 11.28
N ALA A 34 6.25 -2.75 11.06
CA ALA A 34 5.80 -3.71 12.08
C ALA A 34 6.95 -4.62 12.53
N ASP A 35 7.77 -5.10 11.60
CA ASP A 35 8.94 -5.93 11.88
C ASP A 35 9.95 -5.20 12.77
N SER A 36 10.22 -3.93 12.47
CA SER A 36 11.14 -3.12 13.25
C SER A 36 10.66 -2.93 14.70
N ILE A 37 9.36 -2.70 14.88
CA ILE A 37 8.75 -2.63 16.21
C ILE A 37 8.80 -3.98 16.91
N ALA A 38 8.48 -5.07 16.22
CA ALA A 38 8.51 -6.43 16.76
C ALA A 38 9.93 -6.82 17.23
N ARG A 39 10.96 -6.55 16.41
CA ARG A 39 12.37 -6.78 16.76
C ARG A 39 12.79 -5.96 17.98
N TYR A 40 12.43 -4.68 18.03
CA TYR A 40 12.72 -3.82 19.16
C TYR A 40 12.04 -4.31 20.44
N LYS A 41 10.79 -4.75 20.37
CA LYS A 41 10.07 -5.36 21.50
C LYS A 41 10.71 -6.67 21.97
N ARG A 42 11.19 -7.51 21.06
CA ARG A 42 11.96 -8.72 21.40
C ARG A 42 13.27 -8.36 22.11
N ALA A 43 13.97 -7.32 21.64
CA ALA A 43 15.16 -6.81 22.30
C ALA A 43 14.88 -6.26 23.71
N GLN A 44 13.70 -5.65 23.92
CA GLN A 44 13.22 -5.25 25.26
C GLN A 44 12.81 -6.44 26.17
N GLY A 45 12.95 -7.69 25.70
CA GLY A 45 12.65 -8.89 26.48
C GLY A 45 11.19 -9.33 26.44
N TYR A 46 10.34 -8.77 25.59
CA TYR A 46 8.97 -9.26 25.40
C TYR A 46 8.95 -10.61 24.67
N ASP A 47 7.89 -11.37 24.94
CA ASP A 47 7.51 -12.55 24.16
C ASP A 47 6.56 -12.08 23.05
N VAL A 48 7.14 -11.77 21.89
CA VAL A 48 6.42 -11.14 20.78
C VAL A 48 5.84 -12.19 19.87
N PHE A 49 4.55 -12.06 19.56
CA PHE A 49 3.90 -12.75 18.44
C PHE A 49 3.52 -11.72 17.37
N PHE A 50 4.09 -11.88 16.18
CA PHE A 50 3.88 -10.99 15.05
C PHE A 50 3.10 -11.70 13.95
N GLN A 51 1.88 -11.22 13.67
CA GLN A 51 1.00 -11.75 12.63
C GLN A 51 0.83 -10.78 11.48
N THR A 52 0.88 -11.33 10.27
CA THR A 52 0.50 -10.72 8.99
C THR A 52 -0.26 -11.74 8.16
N GLY A 53 -0.66 -11.41 6.93
CA GLY A 53 -1.37 -12.36 6.08
C GLY A 53 -1.96 -11.75 4.82
N THR A 54 -2.92 -12.47 4.24
CA THR A 54 -3.63 -12.08 3.03
C THR A 54 -5.14 -12.13 3.22
N ASP A 55 -5.82 -11.11 2.71
CA ASP A 55 -7.26 -11.04 2.49
C ASP A 55 -7.56 -11.52 1.06
N GLU A 56 -8.34 -12.60 0.93
CA GLU A 56 -8.40 -13.41 -0.29
C GLU A 56 -9.81 -13.54 -0.88
N HIS A 57 -10.83 -12.98 -0.27
CA HIS A 57 -12.21 -13.04 -0.73
C HIS A 57 -12.67 -11.74 -1.42
N GLY A 58 -13.80 -11.80 -2.12
CA GLY A 58 -14.50 -10.65 -2.66
C GLY A 58 -14.60 -10.61 -4.19
N GLN A 59 -15.52 -9.78 -4.68
CA GLN A 59 -15.88 -9.64 -6.08
C GLN A 59 -14.70 -9.33 -7.00
N LYS A 60 -13.80 -8.46 -6.57
CA LYS A 60 -12.64 -8.04 -7.37
C LYS A 60 -11.65 -9.18 -7.64
N ILE A 61 -11.54 -10.14 -6.72
CA ILE A 61 -10.70 -11.33 -6.90
C ILE A 61 -11.38 -12.28 -7.88
N GLU A 62 -12.68 -12.51 -7.74
CA GLU A 62 -13.46 -13.34 -8.66
C GLU A 62 -13.35 -12.80 -10.10
N GLU A 63 -13.62 -11.51 -10.33
CA GLU A 63 -13.48 -10.85 -11.62
C GLU A 63 -12.07 -10.98 -12.23
N LYS A 64 -11.02 -10.88 -11.41
CA LYS A 64 -9.64 -11.04 -11.88
C LYS A 64 -9.26 -12.47 -12.21
N ALA A 65 -9.77 -13.42 -11.45
CA ALA A 65 -9.57 -14.83 -11.71
C ALA A 65 -10.26 -15.25 -13.00
N GLU A 66 -11.51 -14.79 -13.22
CA GLU A 66 -12.25 -14.98 -14.44
C GLU A 66 -11.51 -14.39 -15.65
N ALA A 67 -11.06 -13.14 -15.57
CA ALA A 67 -10.26 -12.49 -16.60
C ALA A 67 -8.94 -13.21 -16.91
N ALA A 68 -8.39 -13.93 -15.93
CA ALA A 68 -7.17 -14.74 -16.10
C ALA A 68 -7.47 -16.19 -16.54
N GLY A 69 -8.73 -16.59 -16.66
CA GLY A 69 -9.13 -17.95 -17.04
C GLY A 69 -8.77 -19.04 -16.02
N ILE A 70 -8.68 -18.68 -14.73
CA ILE A 70 -8.35 -19.59 -13.63
C ILE A 70 -9.37 -19.47 -12.50
N THR A 71 -9.35 -20.43 -11.57
CA THR A 71 -10.23 -20.35 -10.39
C THR A 71 -9.78 -19.24 -9.44
N PRO A 72 -10.71 -18.65 -8.65
CA PRO A 72 -10.34 -17.67 -7.61
C PRO A 72 -9.30 -18.24 -6.62
N LYS A 73 -9.40 -19.52 -6.26
CA LYS A 73 -8.43 -20.18 -5.35
C LYS A 73 -7.03 -20.22 -5.95
N GLU A 74 -6.89 -20.60 -7.21
CA GLU A 74 -5.60 -20.59 -7.92
C GLU A 74 -5.02 -19.19 -8.04
N PHE A 75 -5.89 -18.19 -8.26
CA PHE A 75 -5.48 -16.79 -8.33
C PHE A 75 -4.90 -16.31 -7.00
N VAL A 76 -5.61 -16.54 -5.88
CA VAL A 76 -5.13 -16.08 -4.56
C VAL A 76 -3.94 -16.89 -4.06
N ASP A 77 -3.80 -18.17 -4.42
CA ASP A 77 -2.62 -18.96 -4.08
C ASP A 77 -1.35 -18.38 -4.71
N LYS A 78 -1.42 -17.94 -5.96
CA LYS A 78 -0.32 -17.23 -6.64
C LYS A 78 -0.04 -15.87 -6.00
N ALA A 79 -1.08 -15.09 -5.73
CA ALA A 79 -0.95 -13.76 -5.16
C ALA A 79 -0.39 -13.80 -3.73
N ALA A 80 -0.90 -14.70 -2.88
CA ALA A 80 -0.40 -14.90 -1.51
C ALA A 80 1.05 -15.38 -1.49
N GLY A 81 1.41 -16.29 -2.40
CA GLY A 81 2.79 -16.74 -2.58
C GLY A 81 3.75 -15.60 -2.93
N GLU A 82 3.34 -14.70 -3.82
CA GLU A 82 4.13 -13.52 -4.21
C GLU A 82 4.24 -12.50 -3.07
N ILE A 83 3.16 -12.24 -2.33
CA ILE A 83 3.18 -11.36 -1.17
C ILE A 83 4.13 -11.92 -0.11
N LYS A 84 4.01 -13.20 0.22
CA LYS A 84 4.88 -13.86 1.17
C LYS A 84 6.35 -13.79 0.74
N ARG A 85 6.64 -14.04 -0.53
CA ARG A 85 8.00 -13.92 -1.10
C ARG A 85 8.60 -12.52 -0.86
N ILE A 86 7.82 -11.47 -1.06
CA ILE A 86 8.28 -10.09 -0.83
C ILE A 86 8.51 -9.83 0.68
N TRP A 87 7.64 -10.34 1.57
CA TRP A 87 7.83 -10.22 3.02
C TRP A 87 9.12 -10.93 3.47
N ASP A 88 9.35 -12.15 2.96
CA ASP A 88 10.55 -12.94 3.25
C ASP A 88 11.81 -12.27 2.68
N LEU A 89 11.74 -11.71 1.45
CA LEU A 89 12.84 -10.94 0.84
C LEU A 89 13.26 -9.75 1.71
N MET A 90 12.31 -9.06 2.34
CA MET A 90 12.59 -7.93 3.21
C MET A 90 13.09 -8.34 4.61
N ASN A 91 13.42 -9.60 4.83
CA ASN A 91 13.92 -10.14 6.08
C ASN A 91 12.97 -9.82 7.27
N THR A 92 11.66 -10.02 7.07
CA THR A 92 10.67 -9.79 8.12
C THR A 92 10.48 -11.01 9.00
N SER A 93 10.31 -10.80 10.30
CA SER A 93 10.33 -11.82 11.34
C SER A 93 8.95 -12.17 11.90
N TYR A 94 7.93 -12.19 11.03
CA TYR A 94 6.58 -12.58 11.44
C TYR A 94 6.52 -14.05 11.88
N ASP A 95 5.67 -14.34 12.87
CA ASP A 95 5.46 -15.67 13.43
C ASP A 95 4.30 -16.39 12.73
N LYS A 96 3.32 -15.64 12.21
CA LYS A 96 2.15 -16.18 11.51
C LYS A 96 1.86 -15.37 10.23
N PHE A 97 1.71 -16.12 9.13
CA PHE A 97 1.10 -15.62 7.90
C PHE A 97 -0.26 -16.28 7.75
N ILE A 98 -1.34 -15.56 8.08
CA ILE A 98 -2.71 -16.08 7.99
C ILE A 98 -3.28 -15.79 6.60
N ARG A 99 -4.13 -16.70 6.12
CA ARG A 99 -4.91 -16.53 4.90
C ARG A 99 -6.39 -16.58 5.25
N THR A 100 -7.21 -15.69 4.68
CA THR A 100 -8.66 -15.77 4.95
C THR A 100 -9.32 -17.01 4.31
N THR A 101 -8.62 -17.70 3.41
CA THR A 101 -8.99 -19.03 2.88
C THR A 101 -8.49 -20.21 3.72
N ASP A 102 -7.89 -19.97 4.90
CA ASP A 102 -7.57 -21.05 5.84
C ASP A 102 -8.87 -21.63 6.40
N ALA A 103 -9.04 -22.95 6.37
CA ALA A 103 -10.30 -23.61 6.72
C ALA A 103 -10.76 -23.39 8.17
N ASP A 104 -9.82 -23.23 9.11
CA ASP A 104 -10.09 -22.90 10.50
C ASP A 104 -10.59 -21.47 10.65
N HIS A 105 -10.04 -20.52 9.86
CA HIS A 105 -10.53 -19.14 9.81
C HIS A 105 -11.96 -19.10 9.26
N GLU A 106 -12.23 -19.70 8.10
CA GLU A 106 -13.56 -19.72 7.49
C GLU A 106 -14.62 -20.31 8.44
N ALA A 107 -14.29 -21.43 9.10
CA ALA A 107 -15.18 -22.06 10.05
C ALA A 107 -15.52 -21.14 11.25
N GLN A 108 -14.54 -20.36 11.73
CA GLN A 108 -14.78 -19.41 12.83
C GLN A 108 -15.60 -18.21 12.37
N VAL A 109 -15.36 -17.66 11.16
CA VAL A 109 -16.17 -16.57 10.59
C VAL A 109 -17.63 -16.99 10.48
N GLN A 110 -17.89 -18.22 10.00
CA GLN A 110 -19.25 -18.77 9.92
C GLN A 110 -19.94 -18.86 11.29
N LYS A 111 -19.23 -19.33 12.32
CA LYS A 111 -19.73 -19.38 13.70
C LYS A 111 -19.99 -17.98 14.27
N ILE A 112 -19.07 -17.04 14.02
CA ILE A 112 -19.21 -15.64 14.44
C ILE A 112 -20.45 -15.00 13.82
N PHE A 113 -20.63 -15.16 12.50
CA PHE A 113 -21.80 -14.64 11.80
C PHE A 113 -23.10 -15.19 12.39
N LYS A 114 -23.15 -16.52 12.59
CA LYS A 114 -24.30 -17.20 13.18
C LYS A 114 -24.60 -16.72 14.60
N LYS A 115 -23.60 -16.57 15.45
CA LYS A 115 -23.73 -16.05 16.82
C LYS A 115 -24.30 -14.64 16.84
N LEU A 116 -23.73 -13.73 16.02
CA LEU A 116 -24.22 -12.36 15.91
C LEU A 116 -25.66 -12.28 15.38
N TYR A 117 -26.04 -13.20 14.50
CA TYR A 117 -27.42 -13.34 14.04
C TYR A 117 -28.35 -13.84 15.13
N ASP A 118 -28.00 -14.92 15.84
CA ASP A 118 -28.82 -15.52 16.88
C ASP A 118 -29.07 -14.56 18.06
N GLN A 119 -28.12 -13.69 18.38
CA GLN A 119 -28.27 -12.66 19.42
C GLN A 119 -28.98 -11.38 18.93
N GLY A 120 -29.36 -11.32 17.65
CA GLY A 120 -30.13 -10.23 17.06
C GLY A 120 -29.27 -8.99 16.71
N ASP A 121 -27.95 -9.08 16.72
CA ASP A 121 -27.06 -8.01 16.25
C ASP A 121 -26.92 -8.00 14.72
N ILE A 122 -27.16 -9.14 14.07
CA ILE A 122 -27.34 -9.22 12.62
C ILE A 122 -28.82 -9.49 12.31
N TYR A 123 -29.37 -8.78 11.32
CA TYR A 123 -30.73 -8.96 10.84
C TYR A 123 -30.82 -8.86 9.33
N LYS A 124 -31.82 -9.51 8.74
CA LYS A 124 -32.06 -9.50 7.29
C LYS A 124 -32.84 -8.26 6.88
N GLY A 125 -32.43 -7.62 5.80
CA GLY A 125 -33.04 -6.42 5.24
C GLY A 125 -32.80 -6.30 3.74
N ALA A 126 -33.27 -5.20 3.15
CA ALA A 126 -32.96 -4.86 1.77
C ALA A 126 -32.06 -3.63 1.75
N TYR A 127 -30.98 -3.70 1.01
CA TYR A 127 -30.11 -2.56 0.75
C TYR A 127 -30.52 -1.87 -0.55
N GLU A 128 -30.63 -0.56 -0.50
CA GLU A 128 -30.77 0.30 -1.67
C GLU A 128 -29.87 1.51 -1.50
N GLY A 129 -28.81 1.63 -2.32
CA GLY A 129 -27.83 2.69 -2.18
C GLY A 129 -26.79 2.69 -3.29
N LEU A 130 -25.67 3.34 -3.04
CA LEU A 130 -24.57 3.49 -4.00
C LEU A 130 -23.35 2.68 -3.55
N TYR A 131 -22.85 1.81 -4.41
CA TYR A 131 -21.76 0.90 -4.12
C TYR A 131 -20.50 1.26 -4.90
N CYS A 132 -19.37 1.32 -4.20
CA CYS A 132 -18.04 1.45 -4.79
C CYS A 132 -17.37 0.08 -4.87
N THR A 133 -17.33 -0.55 -6.03
CA THR A 133 -16.70 -1.86 -6.23
C THR A 133 -15.20 -1.88 -5.84
N PRO A 134 -14.38 -0.84 -6.17
CA PRO A 134 -12.97 -0.87 -5.80
C PRO A 134 -12.66 -0.77 -4.30
N CYS A 135 -13.54 -0.13 -3.51
CA CYS A 135 -13.41 0.00 -2.06
C CYS A 135 -14.29 -1.01 -1.31
N GLU A 136 -15.13 -1.74 -2.04
CA GLU A 136 -16.15 -2.65 -1.49
C GLU A 136 -16.99 -1.97 -0.39
N SER A 137 -17.37 -0.70 -0.62
CA SER A 137 -18.07 0.14 0.36
C SER A 137 -19.36 0.70 -0.19
N PHE A 138 -20.38 0.73 0.68
CA PHE A 138 -21.67 1.34 0.39
C PHE A 138 -21.70 2.80 0.88
N TRP A 139 -22.38 3.64 0.12
CA TRP A 139 -22.51 5.06 0.38
C TRP A 139 -23.95 5.55 0.19
N THR A 140 -24.36 6.45 1.04
CA THR A 140 -25.57 7.24 0.79
C THR A 140 -25.23 8.42 -0.12
N PRO A 141 -26.22 8.99 -0.85
CA PRO A 141 -25.97 10.16 -1.69
C PRO A 141 -25.33 11.34 -0.95
N SER A 142 -25.66 11.51 0.35
CA SER A 142 -25.11 12.58 1.20
C SER A 142 -23.66 12.38 1.63
N GLN A 143 -23.14 11.17 1.53
CA GLN A 143 -21.76 10.83 1.89
C GLN A 143 -20.79 10.95 0.71
N LEU A 144 -21.30 11.08 -0.51
CA LEU A 144 -20.46 11.21 -1.69
C LEU A 144 -19.80 12.59 -1.74
N VAL A 145 -18.59 12.62 -2.26
CA VAL A 145 -17.86 13.86 -2.59
C VAL A 145 -17.91 14.03 -4.11
N ASP A 146 -18.54 15.11 -4.58
CA ASP A 146 -18.79 15.37 -6.00
C ASP A 146 -19.44 14.20 -6.76
N GLY A 147 -20.36 13.48 -6.08
CA GLY A 147 -21.04 12.31 -6.65
C GLY A 147 -20.19 11.04 -6.73
N LYS A 148 -19.01 11.02 -6.12
CA LYS A 148 -18.05 9.92 -6.15
C LYS A 148 -17.77 9.37 -4.76
N CYS A 149 -17.16 8.19 -4.74
CA CYS A 149 -16.71 7.53 -3.51
C CYS A 149 -15.73 8.44 -2.73
N PRO A 150 -16.01 8.76 -1.46
CA PRO A 150 -15.14 9.63 -0.67
C PRO A 150 -13.76 9.01 -0.36
N ASP A 151 -13.67 7.67 -0.34
CA ASP A 151 -12.42 6.97 -0.02
C ASP A 151 -11.44 6.94 -1.21
N CYS A 152 -11.94 6.75 -2.44
CA CYS A 152 -11.06 6.55 -3.60
C CYS A 152 -11.32 7.50 -4.78
N GLY A 153 -12.34 8.36 -4.72
CA GLY A 153 -12.69 9.33 -5.76
C GLY A 153 -13.28 8.71 -7.04
N ARG A 154 -13.59 7.39 -7.07
CA ARG A 154 -14.14 6.70 -8.24
C ARG A 154 -15.66 6.77 -8.26
N GLU A 155 -16.25 6.48 -9.43
CA GLU A 155 -17.69 6.42 -9.60
C GLU A 155 -18.30 5.28 -8.76
N VAL A 156 -19.50 5.51 -8.25
CA VAL A 156 -20.31 4.54 -7.51
C VAL A 156 -21.51 4.12 -8.37
N LYS A 157 -21.96 2.88 -8.20
CA LYS A 157 -23.09 2.32 -8.95
C LYS A 157 -24.28 2.11 -8.04
N PRO A 158 -25.53 2.36 -8.50
CA PRO A 158 -26.71 1.95 -7.75
C PRO A 158 -26.70 0.44 -7.48
N ALA A 159 -26.96 0.05 -6.25
CA ALA A 159 -27.08 -1.35 -5.86
C ALA A 159 -28.36 -1.52 -5.02
N LYS A 160 -29.11 -2.58 -5.33
CA LYS A 160 -30.29 -2.99 -4.60
C LYS A 160 -30.26 -4.49 -4.47
N GLU A 161 -30.05 -4.97 -3.25
CA GLU A 161 -30.03 -6.40 -2.97
C GLU A 161 -30.60 -6.71 -1.57
N GLU A 162 -31.06 -7.94 -1.39
CA GLU A 162 -31.33 -8.49 -0.06
C GLU A 162 -29.99 -8.77 0.61
N ALA A 163 -29.84 -8.33 1.86
CA ALA A 163 -28.59 -8.49 2.59
C ALA A 163 -28.84 -8.61 4.09
N TYR A 164 -27.81 -9.07 4.80
CA TYR A 164 -27.76 -9.02 6.26
C TYR A 164 -27.05 -7.76 6.72
N PHE A 165 -27.58 -7.15 7.78
CA PHE A 165 -27.07 -5.91 8.38
C PHE A 165 -26.66 -6.15 9.81
N PHE A 166 -25.52 -5.60 10.21
CA PHE A 166 -25.05 -5.57 11.58
C PHE A 166 -25.40 -4.23 12.23
N ARG A 167 -25.93 -4.27 13.46
CA ARG A 167 -26.41 -3.09 14.23
C ARG A 167 -25.25 -2.28 14.82
N MET A 168 -24.52 -1.56 13.97
CA MET A 168 -23.41 -0.69 14.38
C MET A 168 -23.87 0.40 15.35
N SER A 169 -25.04 0.97 15.11
CA SER A 169 -25.63 2.05 15.90
C SER A 169 -25.85 1.67 17.38
N LYS A 170 -26.11 0.39 17.67
CA LYS A 170 -26.28 -0.13 19.03
C LYS A 170 -25.03 0.06 19.91
N TYR A 171 -23.84 -0.07 19.32
CA TYR A 171 -22.57 -0.05 20.03
C TYR A 171 -21.83 1.29 19.95
N ALA A 172 -22.26 2.21 19.10
CA ALA A 172 -21.60 3.49 18.89
C ALA A 172 -21.39 4.30 20.18
N PRO A 173 -22.39 4.44 21.09
CA PRO A 173 -22.19 5.17 22.34
C PRO A 173 -21.08 4.57 23.23
N GLN A 174 -21.05 3.24 23.33
CA GLN A 174 -20.05 2.52 24.12
C GLN A 174 -18.64 2.71 23.53
N LEU A 175 -18.51 2.68 22.18
CA LEU A 175 -17.23 2.92 21.51
C LEU A 175 -16.74 4.36 21.72
N ILE A 176 -17.65 5.36 21.64
CA ILE A 176 -17.31 6.77 21.89
C ILE A 176 -16.77 6.94 23.32
N GLU A 177 -17.43 6.33 24.31
CA GLU A 177 -16.98 6.36 25.70
C GLU A 177 -15.60 5.71 25.84
N TYR A 178 -15.39 4.55 25.21
CA TYR A 178 -14.09 3.86 25.24
C TYR A 178 -12.98 4.71 24.63
N ILE A 179 -13.18 5.29 23.46
CA ILE A 179 -12.17 6.14 22.78
C ILE A 179 -11.83 7.38 23.63
N ASN A 180 -12.82 7.96 24.33
CA ASN A 180 -12.58 9.12 25.18
C ASN A 180 -11.83 8.77 26.46
N SER A 181 -12.05 7.58 27.02
CA SER A 181 -11.37 7.11 28.23
C SER A 181 -10.00 6.48 27.97
N HIS A 182 -9.68 6.16 26.70
CA HIS A 182 -8.42 5.52 26.29
C HIS A 182 -7.74 6.37 25.18
N PRO A 183 -7.05 7.47 25.55
CA PRO A 183 -6.44 8.38 24.58
C PRO A 183 -5.33 7.73 23.75
N GLU A 184 -4.74 6.63 24.22
CA GLU A 184 -3.73 5.83 23.54
C GLU A 184 -4.30 4.91 22.46
N PHE A 185 -5.61 4.63 22.47
CA PHE A 185 -6.24 3.62 21.62
C PHE A 185 -6.06 3.89 20.13
N ILE A 186 -6.26 5.13 19.67
CA ILE A 186 -6.10 5.52 18.26
C ILE A 186 -4.95 6.50 18.13
N GLN A 187 -3.94 6.12 17.37
CA GLN A 187 -2.77 6.95 17.08
C GLN A 187 -2.52 7.04 15.56
N PRO A 188 -2.01 8.16 15.04
CA PRO A 188 -1.86 9.48 15.70
C PRO A 188 -3.19 10.11 16.13
N VAL A 189 -3.12 11.14 16.99
CA VAL A 189 -4.33 11.83 17.52
C VAL A 189 -5.18 12.45 16.41
N SER A 190 -4.58 12.87 15.29
CA SER A 190 -5.32 13.35 14.10
C SER A 190 -6.29 12.30 13.58
N ARG A 191 -5.91 11.01 13.59
CA ARG A 191 -6.78 9.90 13.16
C ARG A 191 -7.93 9.68 14.14
N LYS A 192 -7.68 9.79 15.46
CA LYS A 192 -8.75 9.79 16.46
C LYS A 192 -9.79 10.87 16.17
N ASN A 193 -9.33 12.10 15.94
CA ASN A 193 -10.20 13.24 15.68
C ASN A 193 -11.01 13.05 14.38
N GLU A 194 -10.38 12.53 13.33
CA GLU A 194 -11.05 12.20 12.07
C GLU A 194 -12.17 11.17 12.28
N MET A 195 -11.91 10.07 12.97
CA MET A 195 -12.91 9.03 13.24
C MET A 195 -14.07 9.52 14.10
N MET A 196 -13.76 10.29 15.14
CA MET A 196 -14.77 10.87 16.02
C MET A 196 -15.67 11.85 15.28
N ASN A 197 -15.10 12.83 14.57
CA ASN A 197 -15.85 13.93 14.00
C ASN A 197 -16.59 13.55 12.71
N ASN A 198 -16.00 12.69 11.87
CA ASN A 198 -16.56 12.38 10.57
C ASN A 198 -17.51 11.19 10.58
N PHE A 199 -17.38 10.27 11.56
CA PHE A 199 -18.16 9.03 11.56
C PHE A 199 -18.95 8.79 12.84
N LEU A 200 -18.33 8.90 14.03
CA LEU A 200 -18.98 8.50 15.27
C LEU A 200 -19.97 9.54 15.80
N LEU A 201 -19.58 10.82 15.86
CA LEU A 201 -20.45 11.88 16.37
C LEU A 201 -21.65 12.19 15.46
N PRO A 202 -21.55 12.11 14.12
CA PRO A 202 -22.72 12.22 13.25
C PRO A 202 -23.70 11.05 13.37
N GLY A 203 -23.31 9.93 13.97
CA GLY A 203 -24.07 8.70 14.13
C GLY A 203 -23.72 7.64 13.09
N LEU A 204 -23.59 6.40 13.55
CA LEU A 204 -23.31 5.25 12.69
C LEU A 204 -24.61 4.67 12.12
N GLN A 205 -24.56 4.32 10.85
CA GLN A 205 -25.57 3.49 10.21
C GLN A 205 -25.20 2.01 10.37
N ASP A 206 -26.19 1.13 10.29
CA ASP A 206 -25.99 -0.30 10.34
C ASP A 206 -25.21 -0.78 9.10
N LEU A 207 -24.29 -1.71 9.31
CA LEU A 207 -23.37 -2.17 8.28
C LEU A 207 -23.92 -3.37 7.53
N CYS A 208 -23.95 -3.32 6.21
CA CYS A 208 -24.22 -4.49 5.38
C CYS A 208 -23.07 -5.50 5.56
N VAL A 209 -23.39 -6.73 5.98
CA VAL A 209 -22.41 -7.79 6.29
C VAL A 209 -22.54 -9.04 5.44
N SER A 210 -23.33 -9.02 4.38
CA SER A 210 -23.42 -10.10 3.39
C SER A 210 -23.62 -9.58 1.97
N ARG A 211 -23.32 -10.42 0.99
CA ARG A 211 -23.48 -10.14 -0.43
C ARG A 211 -24.08 -11.35 -1.14
N THR A 212 -24.79 -11.09 -2.25
CA THR A 212 -25.38 -12.10 -3.14
C THR A 212 -24.98 -11.92 -4.59
N THR A 213 -24.15 -10.93 -4.89
CA THR A 213 -23.76 -10.53 -6.27
C THR A 213 -22.51 -11.23 -6.78
N PHE A 214 -21.83 -12.02 -5.93
CA PHE A 214 -20.67 -12.84 -6.27
C PHE A 214 -20.61 -14.05 -5.33
N ASP A 215 -19.89 -15.10 -5.72
CA ASP A 215 -19.83 -16.37 -5.01
C ASP A 215 -18.52 -16.58 -4.24
N TRP A 216 -17.44 -15.85 -4.60
CA TRP A 216 -16.14 -15.99 -3.96
C TRP A 216 -16.08 -15.29 -2.60
N GLY A 217 -16.49 -15.99 -1.56
CA GLY A 217 -16.54 -15.55 -0.17
C GLY A 217 -16.95 -16.68 0.76
N ILE A 218 -16.96 -16.43 2.07
CA ILE A 218 -17.36 -17.40 3.09
C ILE A 218 -18.90 -17.50 3.13
N PRO A 219 -19.49 -18.67 2.80
CA PRO A 219 -20.96 -18.80 2.78
C PRO A 219 -21.58 -18.66 4.17
N VAL A 220 -22.73 -17.97 4.23
CA VAL A 220 -23.56 -17.93 5.44
C VAL A 220 -24.23 -19.29 5.62
N THR A 221 -23.92 -20.03 6.68
CA THR A 221 -24.29 -21.45 6.84
C THR A 221 -25.79 -21.73 6.79
N PHE A 222 -26.63 -20.81 7.27
CA PHE A 222 -28.09 -20.96 7.31
C PHE A 222 -28.82 -20.26 6.14
N ASP A 223 -28.09 -19.55 5.29
CA ASP A 223 -28.59 -18.92 4.05
C ASP A 223 -27.48 -18.88 2.98
N PRO A 224 -27.18 -20.02 2.33
CA PRO A 224 -26.04 -20.18 1.42
C PRO A 224 -26.07 -19.31 0.14
N LYS A 225 -27.16 -18.57 -0.10
CA LYS A 225 -27.21 -17.56 -1.18
C LYS A 225 -26.37 -16.33 -0.86
N HIS A 226 -26.00 -16.17 0.41
CA HIS A 226 -25.21 -15.05 0.89
C HIS A 226 -23.81 -15.50 1.21
N VAL A 227 -22.83 -14.70 0.82
CA VAL A 227 -21.45 -14.77 1.33
C VAL A 227 -21.22 -13.66 2.35
N THR A 228 -20.35 -13.93 3.31
CA THR A 228 -19.97 -12.96 4.34
C THR A 228 -19.26 -11.76 3.71
N TYR A 229 -19.61 -10.55 4.14
CA TYR A 229 -18.97 -9.34 3.69
C TYR A 229 -17.49 -9.27 4.13
N VAL A 230 -16.66 -8.82 3.22
CA VAL A 230 -15.19 -8.86 3.33
C VAL A 230 -14.65 -8.31 4.67
N TRP A 231 -15.23 -7.24 5.21
CA TRP A 231 -14.71 -6.66 6.46
C TRP A 231 -15.05 -7.45 7.72
N LEU A 232 -16.16 -8.19 7.76
CA LEU A 232 -16.42 -9.13 8.86
C LEU A 232 -15.48 -10.35 8.76
N ASP A 233 -15.22 -10.81 7.56
CA ASP A 233 -14.24 -11.85 7.27
C ASP A 233 -12.81 -11.38 7.62
N ALA A 234 -12.32 -10.35 6.93
CA ALA A 234 -10.94 -9.88 7.06
C ALA A 234 -10.57 -9.48 8.50
N LEU A 235 -11.42 -8.73 9.22
CA LEU A 235 -11.08 -8.24 10.56
C LEU A 235 -10.98 -9.34 11.61
N THR A 236 -11.72 -10.43 11.45
CA THR A 236 -11.65 -11.55 12.41
C THR A 236 -10.35 -12.35 12.35
N ASN A 237 -9.52 -12.14 11.31
CA ASN A 237 -8.20 -12.78 11.21
C ASN A 237 -7.34 -12.56 12.47
N TYR A 238 -7.46 -11.39 13.11
CA TYR A 238 -6.65 -11.02 14.26
C TYR A 238 -6.86 -11.90 15.49
N ILE A 239 -8.02 -12.51 15.60
CA ILE A 239 -8.32 -13.47 16.68
C ILE A 239 -8.26 -14.92 16.21
N THR A 240 -8.71 -15.21 15.00
CA THR A 240 -8.68 -16.59 14.47
C THR A 240 -7.25 -17.08 14.27
N GLY A 241 -6.34 -16.20 13.83
CA GLY A 241 -4.94 -16.55 13.61
C GLY A 241 -4.17 -16.98 14.85
N ILE A 242 -4.66 -16.61 16.03
CA ILE A 242 -4.13 -17.04 17.33
C ILE A 242 -5.04 -18.06 18.04
N GLY A 243 -6.06 -18.58 17.35
CA GLY A 243 -6.89 -19.69 17.82
C GLY A 243 -8.07 -19.30 18.70
N TYR A 244 -8.71 -18.17 18.38
CA TYR A 244 -10.05 -17.86 18.93
C TYR A 244 -11.06 -18.91 18.50
N ASP A 245 -11.88 -19.36 19.44
CA ASP A 245 -13.03 -20.22 19.17
C ASP A 245 -14.31 -19.57 19.71
N CYS A 246 -15.26 -19.36 18.81
CA CYS A 246 -16.56 -18.77 19.10
C CYS A 246 -17.39 -19.55 20.14
N ASP A 247 -17.17 -20.87 20.23
CA ASP A 247 -17.84 -21.78 21.16
C ASP A 247 -17.19 -21.82 22.56
N GLY A 248 -16.13 -21.01 22.80
CA GLY A 248 -15.47 -20.86 24.09
C GLY A 248 -14.26 -21.75 24.32
N ASN A 249 -13.82 -22.53 23.31
CA ASN A 249 -12.68 -23.44 23.38
C ASN A 249 -11.39 -22.82 22.81
N SER A 250 -11.24 -21.49 22.93
CA SER A 250 -10.05 -20.79 22.43
C SER A 250 -8.76 -21.36 22.98
N THR A 251 -7.73 -21.37 22.13
CA THR A 251 -6.40 -21.94 22.44
C THR A 251 -5.68 -21.19 23.54
N ASP A 252 -4.62 -21.79 24.10
CA ASP A 252 -3.73 -21.12 25.05
C ASP A 252 -2.97 -19.96 24.40
N GLN A 253 -2.74 -19.99 23.09
CA GLN A 253 -2.13 -18.91 22.34
C GLN A 253 -3.05 -17.66 22.33
N PHE A 254 -4.34 -17.83 22.05
CA PHE A 254 -5.32 -16.75 22.17
C PHE A 254 -5.36 -16.19 23.59
N LYS A 255 -5.47 -17.03 24.61
CA LYS A 255 -5.49 -16.60 26.03
C LYS A 255 -4.23 -15.86 26.45
N LYS A 256 -3.07 -16.18 25.86
CA LYS A 256 -1.79 -15.56 26.16
C LYS A 256 -1.62 -14.21 25.49
N TYR A 257 -1.97 -14.08 24.21
CA TYR A 257 -1.64 -12.91 23.39
C TYR A 257 -2.79 -11.94 23.20
N TRP A 258 -4.06 -12.36 23.30
CA TRP A 258 -5.16 -11.43 23.20
C TRP A 258 -5.42 -10.71 24.53
N PRO A 259 -5.71 -9.39 24.58
CA PRO A 259 -5.87 -8.47 23.45
C PRO A 259 -4.55 -8.04 22.81
N ALA A 260 -4.58 -7.78 21.49
CA ALA A 260 -3.44 -7.29 20.76
C ALA A 260 -2.89 -6.00 21.38
N ASP A 261 -1.56 -5.91 21.47
CA ASP A 261 -0.89 -4.70 21.96
C ASP A 261 -0.89 -3.59 20.90
N LEU A 262 -0.74 -3.98 19.61
CA LEU A 262 -0.70 -3.04 18.50
C LEU A 262 -1.30 -3.65 17.22
N HIS A 263 -2.32 -3.00 16.67
CA HIS A 263 -2.71 -3.13 15.28
C HIS A 263 -2.06 -1.99 14.49
N LEU A 264 -1.13 -2.32 13.59
CA LEU A 264 -0.45 -1.36 12.73
C LEU A 264 -1.04 -1.48 11.32
N ILE A 265 -1.62 -0.39 10.82
CA ILE A 265 -2.40 -0.39 9.57
C ILE A 265 -2.22 0.91 8.79
N GLY A 266 -2.50 0.89 7.49
CA GLY A 266 -2.56 2.10 6.68
C GLY A 266 -3.71 3.03 7.09
N LYS A 267 -3.50 4.34 7.01
CA LYS A 267 -4.52 5.35 7.36
C LYS A 267 -5.80 5.24 6.53
N ASP A 268 -5.76 4.64 5.34
CA ASP A 268 -6.89 4.43 4.43
C ASP A 268 -7.91 3.41 4.96
N ILE A 269 -7.49 2.50 5.82
CA ILE A 269 -8.37 1.50 6.43
C ILE A 269 -8.56 1.70 7.95
N ILE A 270 -8.18 2.87 8.46
CA ILE A 270 -8.28 3.19 9.91
C ILE A 270 -9.72 3.09 10.41
N ARG A 271 -10.71 3.49 9.60
CA ARG A 271 -12.13 3.41 9.95
C ARG A 271 -12.56 1.99 10.29
N PHE A 272 -12.14 1.01 9.50
CA PHE A 272 -12.51 -0.39 9.71
C PHE A 272 -11.90 -0.96 10.99
N HIS A 273 -10.69 -0.55 11.34
CA HIS A 273 -9.95 -1.05 12.51
C HIS A 273 -10.27 -0.31 13.82
N THR A 274 -10.80 0.91 13.74
CA THR A 274 -11.11 1.72 14.92
C THR A 274 -12.60 1.89 15.17
N ILE A 275 -13.45 1.53 14.21
CA ILE A 275 -14.91 1.57 14.34
C ILE A 275 -15.50 0.17 14.18
N TYR A 276 -15.33 -0.49 13.01
CA TYR A 276 -15.99 -1.78 12.76
C TYR A 276 -15.44 -2.88 13.65
N TRP A 277 -14.12 -3.03 13.68
CA TRP A 277 -13.48 -4.07 14.47
C TRP A 277 -13.77 -4.00 15.97
N PRO A 278 -13.61 -2.85 16.65
CA PRO A 278 -13.99 -2.73 18.06
C PRO A 278 -15.46 -3.06 18.32
N ILE A 279 -16.37 -2.65 17.43
CA ILE A 279 -17.80 -2.92 17.57
C ILE A 279 -18.10 -4.42 17.42
N PHE A 280 -17.48 -5.12 16.47
CA PHE A 280 -17.59 -6.58 16.36
C PHE A 280 -17.10 -7.28 17.63
N LEU A 281 -15.97 -6.84 18.19
CA LEU A 281 -15.45 -7.39 19.45
C LEU A 281 -16.38 -7.14 20.63
N MET A 282 -16.95 -5.94 20.73
CA MET A 282 -17.96 -5.62 21.76
C MET A 282 -19.17 -6.54 21.66
N ALA A 283 -19.69 -6.78 20.45
CA ALA A 283 -20.81 -7.68 20.21
C ALA A 283 -20.48 -9.14 20.54
N LEU A 284 -19.24 -9.56 20.33
CA LEU A 284 -18.75 -10.89 20.67
C LEU A 284 -18.43 -11.05 22.16
N GLY A 285 -18.35 -9.94 22.93
CA GLY A 285 -17.88 -9.94 24.32
C GLY A 285 -16.39 -10.21 24.46
N VAL A 286 -15.59 -9.85 23.44
CA VAL A 286 -14.13 -10.02 23.39
C VAL A 286 -13.46 -8.67 23.72
N PRO A 287 -12.41 -8.63 24.55
CA PRO A 287 -11.68 -7.39 24.86
C PRO A 287 -11.16 -6.70 23.60
N LEU A 288 -11.09 -5.37 23.63
CA LEU A 288 -10.58 -4.57 22.52
C LEU A 288 -9.04 -4.59 22.47
N PRO A 289 -8.41 -4.40 21.28
CA PRO A 289 -6.98 -4.20 21.18
C PRO A 289 -6.55 -2.94 21.96
N LYS A 290 -5.32 -2.92 22.47
CA LYS A 290 -4.83 -1.81 23.29
C LYS A 290 -4.57 -0.56 22.46
N GLN A 291 -4.06 -0.72 21.23
CA GLN A 291 -3.71 0.39 20.36
C GLN A 291 -3.89 0.03 18.88
N VAL A 292 -4.38 0.99 18.12
CA VAL A 292 -4.41 0.99 16.64
C VAL A 292 -3.58 2.19 16.16
N PHE A 293 -2.53 1.92 15.38
CA PHE A 293 -1.71 2.94 14.77
C PHE A 293 -1.95 3.01 13.28
N GLY A 294 -2.51 4.13 12.82
CA GLY A 294 -2.78 4.41 11.42
C GLY A 294 -1.59 5.14 10.78
N HIS A 295 -0.67 4.41 10.17
CA HIS A 295 0.50 4.99 9.53
C HIS A 295 0.15 5.77 8.25
N PRO A 296 0.92 6.82 7.91
CA PRO A 296 0.73 7.60 6.68
C PRO A 296 1.11 6.81 5.42
N TRP A 297 0.83 7.39 4.25
CA TRP A 297 1.18 6.81 2.95
C TRP A 297 2.61 7.12 2.55
N LEU A 298 3.22 6.19 1.84
CA LEU A 298 4.45 6.40 1.10
C LEU A 298 4.08 6.77 -0.34
N LEU A 299 4.42 8.00 -0.72
CA LEU A 299 4.13 8.58 -2.02
C LEU A 299 5.35 8.49 -2.94
N GLN A 300 5.14 8.47 -4.25
CA GLN A 300 6.22 8.66 -5.23
C GLN A 300 6.02 9.99 -5.96
N GLY A 301 7.05 10.85 -5.90
CA GLY A 301 6.95 12.21 -6.42
C GLY A 301 5.83 12.99 -5.74
N ASP A 302 4.95 13.58 -6.51
CA ASP A 302 3.84 14.43 -6.07
C ASP A 302 2.51 13.69 -5.89
N GLY A 303 2.52 12.34 -5.93
CA GLY A 303 1.26 11.61 -5.87
C GLY A 303 1.30 10.17 -5.39
N LYS A 304 0.09 9.63 -5.14
CA LYS A 304 -0.13 8.23 -4.79
C LYS A 304 0.32 7.30 -5.93
N MET A 305 1.02 6.23 -5.59
CA MET A 305 1.41 5.19 -6.55
C MET A 305 0.18 4.53 -7.18
N SER A 306 0.21 4.39 -8.50
CA SER A 306 -0.88 3.76 -9.27
C SER A 306 -0.31 3.00 -10.47
N LYS A 307 -0.78 1.77 -10.69
CA LYS A 307 -0.39 0.96 -11.86
C LYS A 307 -0.72 1.66 -13.18
N SER A 308 -1.86 2.37 -13.24
CA SER A 308 -2.28 3.12 -14.44
C SER A 308 -1.38 4.33 -14.76
N LYS A 309 -0.65 4.86 -13.76
CA LYS A 309 0.32 5.96 -13.95
C LYS A 309 1.74 5.46 -14.22
N GLY A 310 1.98 4.16 -14.15
CA GLY A 310 3.32 3.57 -14.34
C GLY A 310 4.35 3.99 -13.28
N ASN A 311 3.90 4.54 -12.14
CA ASN A 311 4.77 5.08 -11.09
C ASN A 311 4.87 4.16 -9.87
N VAL A 312 4.59 2.85 -10.01
CA VAL A 312 4.66 1.91 -8.89
C VAL A 312 6.10 1.43 -8.70
N LEU A 313 6.59 1.54 -7.46
CA LEU A 313 7.86 0.96 -7.04
C LEU A 313 7.59 -0.36 -6.31
N TYR A 314 8.40 -1.36 -6.62
CA TYR A 314 8.35 -2.68 -5.99
C TYR A 314 9.60 -2.94 -5.17
N ALA A 315 9.45 -3.63 -4.03
CA ALA A 315 10.54 -3.89 -3.11
C ALA A 315 11.68 -4.70 -3.73
N ASP A 316 11.38 -5.76 -4.49
CA ASP A 316 12.39 -6.57 -5.15
C ASP A 316 13.23 -5.77 -6.13
N THR A 317 12.60 -4.91 -6.94
CA THR A 317 13.33 -3.98 -7.82
C THR A 317 14.28 -3.07 -7.03
N LEU A 318 13.83 -2.51 -5.91
CA LEU A 318 14.67 -1.65 -5.08
C LEU A 318 15.80 -2.45 -4.40
N VAL A 319 15.53 -3.68 -3.97
CA VAL A 319 16.53 -4.58 -3.38
C VAL A 319 17.64 -4.92 -4.39
N ASP A 320 17.30 -5.14 -5.65
CA ASP A 320 18.28 -5.39 -6.72
C ASP A 320 19.25 -4.21 -6.93
N PHE A 321 18.78 -2.98 -6.70
CA PHE A 321 19.63 -1.78 -6.81
C PHE A 321 20.42 -1.48 -5.54
N PHE A 322 19.80 -1.60 -4.37
CA PHE A 322 20.33 -1.02 -3.13
C PHE A 322 20.63 -2.06 -2.04
N GLY A 323 20.10 -3.27 -2.15
CA GLY A 323 20.14 -4.29 -1.10
C GLY A 323 19.04 -4.10 -0.06
N VAL A 324 18.76 -5.17 0.69
CA VAL A 324 17.61 -5.27 1.62
C VAL A 324 17.64 -4.18 2.70
N ASP A 325 18.75 -4.06 3.41
CA ASP A 325 18.86 -3.13 4.55
C ASP A 325 18.80 -1.66 4.13
N ALA A 326 19.32 -1.32 2.94
CA ALA A 326 19.18 0.02 2.42
C ALA A 326 17.73 0.35 2.09
N VAL A 327 16.98 -0.59 1.51
CA VAL A 327 15.54 -0.41 1.26
C VAL A 327 14.76 -0.29 2.58
N ARG A 328 15.08 -1.12 3.59
CA ARG A 328 14.51 -1.00 4.94
C ARG A 328 14.78 0.39 5.52
N TYR A 329 16.02 0.88 5.43
CA TYR A 329 16.40 2.22 5.86
C TYR A 329 15.54 3.29 5.18
N PHE A 330 15.41 3.26 3.84
CA PHE A 330 14.65 4.26 3.10
C PHE A 330 13.18 4.32 3.52
N VAL A 331 12.50 3.18 3.54
CA VAL A 331 11.07 3.15 3.88
C VAL A 331 10.79 3.49 5.33
N LEU A 332 11.74 3.26 6.25
CA LEU A 332 11.58 3.61 7.66
C LEU A 332 11.97 5.06 7.94
N HIS A 333 13.08 5.55 7.35
CA HIS A 333 13.62 6.88 7.62
C HIS A 333 12.79 8.00 6.96
N GLU A 334 12.32 7.79 5.73
CA GLU A 334 11.58 8.82 4.96
C GLU A 334 10.09 8.90 5.31
N MET A 335 9.65 8.17 6.33
CA MET A 335 8.25 8.16 6.77
C MET A 335 8.06 8.92 8.08
N PRO A 336 7.59 10.19 8.03
CA PRO A 336 7.21 10.94 9.22
C PRO A 336 6.11 10.22 10.00
N PHE A 337 6.01 10.50 11.31
CA PHE A 337 5.04 9.84 12.19
C PHE A 337 3.57 10.05 11.76
N GLU A 338 3.22 11.21 11.24
CA GLU A 338 1.84 11.64 11.01
C GLU A 338 1.55 12.03 9.56
N ASN A 339 2.54 12.59 8.87
CA ASN A 339 2.41 13.08 7.51
C ASN A 339 2.88 12.04 6.49
N ASP A 340 2.38 12.12 5.26
CA ASP A 340 2.81 11.26 4.17
C ASP A 340 4.30 11.47 3.86
N GLY A 341 5.00 10.37 3.63
CA GLY A 341 6.39 10.37 3.19
C GLY A 341 6.50 10.32 1.67
N VAL A 342 7.65 10.75 1.15
CA VAL A 342 7.95 10.70 -0.28
C VAL A 342 9.20 9.89 -0.51
N ILE A 343 9.18 9.02 -1.53
CA ILE A 343 10.32 8.27 -1.99
C ILE A 343 10.57 8.54 -3.49
N SER A 344 11.83 8.74 -3.86
CA SER A 344 12.26 8.86 -5.25
C SER A 344 13.61 8.18 -5.45
N TRP A 345 13.97 7.88 -6.69
CA TRP A 345 15.26 7.29 -7.01
C TRP A 345 16.41 8.21 -6.59
N GLU A 346 16.26 9.50 -6.83
CA GLU A 346 17.25 10.52 -6.47
C GLU A 346 17.46 10.58 -4.96
N LEU A 347 16.35 10.59 -4.18
CA LEU A 347 16.42 10.60 -2.72
C LEU A 347 17.07 9.32 -2.18
N MET A 348 16.76 8.15 -2.75
CA MET A 348 17.37 6.90 -2.34
C MET A 348 18.89 6.89 -2.61
N VAL A 349 19.35 7.38 -3.77
CA VAL A 349 20.78 7.52 -4.07
C VAL A 349 21.44 8.54 -3.14
N GLU A 350 20.78 9.64 -2.84
CA GLU A 350 21.28 10.62 -1.86
C GLU A 350 21.48 9.99 -0.49
N ARG A 351 20.48 9.28 0.03
CA ARG A 351 20.56 8.59 1.33
C ARG A 351 21.62 7.49 1.33
N MET A 352 21.71 6.72 0.23
CA MET A 352 22.78 5.72 0.08
C MET A 352 24.15 6.36 0.23
N ASN A 353 24.37 7.49 -0.42
CA ASN A 353 25.67 8.15 -0.44
C ASN A 353 25.96 8.93 0.85
N SER A 354 25.00 9.73 1.34
CA SER A 354 25.20 10.61 2.49
C SER A 354 25.17 9.85 3.81
N ASP A 355 24.16 9.02 4.00
CA ASP A 355 23.92 8.41 5.31
C ASP A 355 24.60 7.04 5.41
N LEU A 356 24.27 6.14 4.47
CA LEU A 356 24.75 4.75 4.57
C LEU A 356 26.23 4.61 4.22
N ALA A 357 26.68 5.18 3.11
CA ALA A 357 28.10 5.07 2.71
C ALA A 357 29.01 6.02 3.50
N ASN A 358 28.64 7.31 3.63
CA ASN A 358 29.54 8.29 4.28
C ASN A 358 29.46 8.24 5.80
N ILE A 359 28.26 8.40 6.40
CA ILE A 359 28.16 8.51 7.85
C ILE A 359 28.46 7.16 8.51
N LEU A 360 27.87 6.06 8.02
CA LEU A 360 28.00 4.75 8.64
C LEU A 360 29.15 3.92 8.05
N GLY A 361 29.11 3.60 6.76
CA GLY A 361 30.06 2.68 6.13
C GLY A 361 31.51 3.18 6.22
N ASN A 362 31.74 4.46 5.91
CA ASN A 362 33.06 5.07 6.00
C ASN A 362 33.57 5.16 7.46
N LEU A 363 32.68 5.43 8.43
CA LEU A 363 33.06 5.44 9.85
C LEU A 363 33.60 4.08 10.30
N VAL A 364 32.85 3.00 10.02
CA VAL A 364 33.25 1.63 10.40
C VAL A 364 34.56 1.26 9.71
N ASN A 365 34.66 1.48 8.41
CA ASN A 365 35.88 1.16 7.64
C ASN A 365 37.10 1.95 8.14
N ARG A 366 36.98 3.27 8.38
CA ARG A 366 38.07 4.10 8.89
C ARG A 366 38.54 3.64 10.26
N THR A 367 37.62 3.32 11.17
CA THR A 367 37.94 2.87 12.53
C THR A 367 38.71 1.55 12.49
N ILE A 368 38.24 0.56 11.74
CA ILE A 368 38.91 -0.73 11.57
C ILE A 368 40.27 -0.56 10.88
N SER A 369 40.32 0.25 9.81
CA SER A 369 41.58 0.49 9.07
C SER A 369 42.64 1.19 9.93
N MET A 370 42.25 2.14 10.78
CA MET A 370 43.18 2.78 11.72
C MET A 370 43.64 1.80 12.80
N SER A 371 42.73 0.97 13.33
CA SER A 371 43.08 -0.08 14.30
C SER A 371 44.09 -1.07 13.71
N ASN A 372 43.87 -1.53 12.48
CA ASN A 372 44.82 -2.40 11.78
C ASN A 372 46.17 -1.73 11.51
N LYS A 373 46.14 -0.49 11.03
CA LYS A 373 47.36 0.26 10.67
C LYS A 373 48.25 0.56 11.87
N TYR A 374 47.68 0.95 13.01
CA TYR A 374 48.43 1.46 14.15
C TYR A 374 48.70 0.42 15.23
N PHE A 375 47.80 -0.59 15.36
CA PHE A 375 47.85 -1.60 16.42
C PHE A 375 47.66 -3.04 15.93
N GLY A 376 47.82 -3.31 14.64
CA GLY A 376 47.62 -4.67 14.08
C GLY A 376 46.21 -5.22 14.30
N GLY A 377 45.23 -4.35 14.38
CA GLY A 377 43.83 -4.66 14.61
C GLY A 377 43.39 -4.82 16.07
N VAL A 378 44.35 -4.78 17.01
CA VAL A 378 44.05 -4.89 18.45
C VAL A 378 43.49 -3.55 18.95
N VAL A 379 42.33 -3.60 19.61
CA VAL A 379 41.64 -2.44 20.20
C VAL A 379 41.72 -2.52 21.71
N GLU A 380 42.46 -1.59 22.28
CA GLU A 380 42.82 -1.64 23.71
C GLU A 380 42.48 -0.31 24.42
N ASN A 381 41.79 -0.41 25.55
CA ASN A 381 41.54 0.76 26.39
C ASN A 381 42.77 1.03 27.29
N LYS A 382 43.51 2.08 27.00
CA LYS A 382 44.66 2.51 27.83
C LYS A 382 44.29 3.53 28.90
N GLY A 383 43.02 3.97 28.97
CA GLY A 383 42.53 4.88 30.02
C GLY A 383 43.04 6.31 29.94
N VAL A 384 43.69 6.72 28.84
CA VAL A 384 44.14 8.11 28.63
C VAL A 384 43.00 8.95 28.09
N ALA A 385 42.15 9.44 29.00
CA ALA A 385 40.93 10.19 28.70
C ALA A 385 41.17 11.70 28.62
N GLU A 386 40.43 12.37 27.78
CA GLU A 386 40.32 13.83 27.66
C GLU A 386 38.85 14.26 27.67
N ALA A 387 38.57 15.57 27.79
CA ALA A 387 37.20 16.09 27.89
C ALA A 387 36.33 15.71 26.68
N VAL A 388 36.90 15.60 25.49
CA VAL A 388 36.21 15.19 24.25
C VAL A 388 35.69 13.75 24.32
N ASP A 389 36.32 12.88 25.12
CA ASP A 389 35.87 11.50 25.33
C ASP A 389 34.60 11.44 26.17
N GLU A 390 34.55 12.28 27.21
CA GLU A 390 33.37 12.37 28.09
C GLU A 390 32.17 12.96 27.32
N ASP A 391 32.44 13.93 26.42
CA ASP A 391 31.40 14.45 25.53
C ASP A 391 30.88 13.36 24.54
N LEU A 392 31.77 12.56 23.97
CA LEU A 392 31.34 11.42 23.13
C LEU A 392 30.46 10.45 23.91
N LYS A 393 30.90 10.02 25.10
CA LYS A 393 30.15 9.09 25.96
C LYS A 393 28.79 9.67 26.35
N ALA A 394 28.74 10.93 26.78
CA ALA A 394 27.50 11.60 27.16
C ALA A 394 26.50 11.63 26.01
N VAL A 395 26.94 12.00 24.80
CA VAL A 395 26.07 12.03 23.60
C VAL A 395 25.57 10.63 23.27
N VAL A 396 26.46 9.61 23.23
CA VAL A 396 26.06 8.23 22.91
C VAL A 396 24.99 7.72 23.87
N LEU A 397 25.19 7.90 25.19
CA LEU A 397 24.23 7.44 26.21
C LEU A 397 22.91 8.23 26.17
N GLU A 398 22.96 9.51 25.82
CA GLU A 398 21.75 10.32 25.66
C GLU A 398 20.94 9.90 24.43
N GLU A 399 21.62 9.60 23.29
CA GLU A 399 20.93 9.12 22.08
C GLU A 399 20.26 7.76 22.32
N VAL A 400 20.86 6.85 23.10
CA VAL A 400 20.21 5.58 23.50
C VAL A 400 18.87 5.84 24.20
N LYS A 401 18.82 6.78 25.15
CA LYS A 401 17.57 7.14 25.85
C LYS A 401 16.53 7.74 24.91
N LYS A 402 16.98 8.59 23.98
CA LYS A 402 16.09 9.17 22.97
C LYS A 402 15.51 8.10 22.04
N VAL A 403 16.31 7.14 21.58
CA VAL A 403 15.85 6.00 20.78
C VAL A 403 14.75 5.25 21.51
N ASP A 404 14.94 4.89 22.79
CA ASP A 404 13.92 4.18 23.56
C ASP A 404 12.63 5.02 23.72
N ALA A 405 12.75 6.30 24.00
CA ALA A 405 11.61 7.21 24.10
C ALA A 405 10.84 7.37 22.78
N LYS A 406 11.54 7.41 21.63
CA LYS A 406 10.92 7.47 20.30
C LYS A 406 10.22 6.15 19.95
N MET A 407 10.85 5.00 20.24
CA MET A 407 10.27 3.69 20.00
C MET A 407 9.04 3.44 20.88
N ALA A 408 9.02 3.93 22.11
CA ALA A 408 7.84 3.88 22.98
C ALA A 408 6.63 4.65 22.40
N GLN A 409 6.87 5.63 21.54
CA GLN A 409 5.88 6.44 20.86
C GLN A 409 5.62 5.99 19.41
N LEU A 410 6.16 4.86 18.96
CA LEU A 410 6.10 4.35 17.58
C LEU A 410 6.71 5.30 16.53
N ARG A 411 7.61 6.21 16.95
CA ARG A 411 8.28 7.20 16.09
C ARG A 411 9.57 6.63 15.51
N VAL A 412 9.42 5.63 14.66
CA VAL A 412 10.53 4.82 14.13
C VAL A 412 11.54 5.65 13.33
N ALA A 413 11.09 6.54 12.45
CA ALA A 413 11.96 7.42 11.68
C ALA A 413 12.82 8.32 12.59
N ASP A 414 12.22 8.87 13.65
CA ASP A 414 12.93 9.68 14.62
C ASP A 414 13.96 8.83 15.38
N ALA A 415 13.62 7.60 15.77
CA ALA A 415 14.55 6.69 16.44
C ALA A 415 15.78 6.39 15.59
N ILE A 416 15.60 6.12 14.29
CA ILE A 416 16.72 5.93 13.35
C ILE A 416 17.59 7.19 13.26
N THR A 417 16.97 8.38 13.25
CA THR A 417 17.68 9.66 13.21
C THR A 417 18.58 9.84 14.44
N GLU A 418 18.12 9.45 15.63
CA GLU A 418 18.92 9.50 16.88
C GLU A 418 20.07 8.46 16.82
N ILE A 419 19.85 7.25 16.30
CA ILE A 419 20.92 6.25 16.10
C ILE A 419 22.01 6.82 15.18
N PHE A 420 21.63 7.45 14.08
CA PHE A 420 22.58 8.12 13.18
C PHE A 420 23.25 9.34 13.85
N GLY A 421 22.65 9.90 14.90
CA GLY A 421 23.26 10.87 15.80
C GLY A 421 24.55 10.35 16.45
N ILE A 422 24.54 9.09 16.90
CA ILE A 422 25.73 8.40 17.44
C ILE A 422 26.84 8.37 16.39
N PHE A 423 26.56 7.93 15.17
CA PHE A 423 27.56 7.81 14.10
C PHE A 423 28.10 9.18 13.65
N ARG A 424 27.24 10.19 13.58
CA ARG A 424 27.68 11.57 13.31
C ARG A 424 28.58 12.09 14.41
N ARG A 425 28.28 11.81 15.69
CA ARG A 425 29.14 12.19 16.81
C ARG A 425 30.49 11.47 16.74
N CYS A 426 30.52 10.18 16.35
CA CYS A 426 31.77 9.43 16.14
C CYS A 426 32.62 10.04 15.04
N ASN A 427 32.04 10.41 13.89
CA ASN A 427 32.78 11.07 12.81
C ASN A 427 33.39 12.41 13.28
N LYS A 428 32.60 13.23 14.01
CA LYS A 428 33.09 14.48 14.60
C LYS A 428 34.23 14.22 15.61
N TYR A 429 34.14 13.17 16.40
CA TYR A 429 35.16 12.79 17.37
C TYR A 429 36.48 12.39 16.67
N ILE A 430 36.43 11.73 15.52
CA ILE A 430 37.63 11.46 14.69
C ILE A 430 38.29 12.79 14.25
N ASP A 431 37.51 13.77 13.84
CA ASP A 431 38.04 15.06 13.39
C ASP A 431 38.60 15.90 14.54
N GLU A 432 38.01 15.82 15.72
CA GLU A 432 38.46 16.51 16.93
C GLU A 432 39.76 15.89 17.49
N THR A 433 39.85 14.57 17.52
CA THR A 433 41.02 13.85 18.08
C THR A 433 42.15 13.66 17.11
N THR A 434 41.91 13.85 15.81
CA THR A 434 42.90 13.70 14.74
C THR A 434 43.83 12.48 14.92
N PRO A 435 43.33 11.23 14.85
CA PRO A 435 44.10 10.01 15.16
C PRO A 435 45.42 9.87 14.32
N TRP A 436 45.40 10.36 13.10
CA TRP A 436 46.60 10.37 12.21
C TRP A 436 47.68 11.32 12.69
N THR A 437 47.37 12.31 13.49
CA THR A 437 48.30 13.21 14.14
C THR A 437 48.86 12.57 15.41
N LEU A 438 48.01 11.97 16.23
CA LEU A 438 48.41 11.21 17.41
C LEU A 438 49.39 10.07 17.04
N ALA A 439 49.17 9.40 15.94
CA ALA A 439 49.98 8.30 15.46
C ALA A 439 51.42 8.69 15.06
N LYS A 440 51.74 9.98 14.93
CA LYS A 440 53.12 10.46 14.61
C LYS A 440 53.99 10.64 15.86
N ASP A 441 53.42 10.59 17.03
CA ASP A 441 54.07 10.82 18.33
C ASP A 441 53.95 9.56 19.19
N GLU A 442 55.06 8.84 19.36
CA GLU A 442 55.08 7.61 20.17
C GLU A 442 54.61 7.84 21.61
N ALA A 443 54.84 9.04 22.17
CA ALA A 443 54.34 9.40 23.52
C ALA A 443 52.82 9.50 23.59
N LYS A 444 52.14 9.63 22.48
CA LYS A 444 50.65 9.72 22.37
C LYS A 444 50.00 8.41 21.94
N LYS A 445 50.73 7.32 21.87
CA LYS A 445 50.26 6.02 21.41
C LYS A 445 49.12 5.48 22.31
N ASP A 446 49.23 5.60 23.63
CA ASP A 446 48.20 5.18 24.56
C ASP A 446 46.93 6.06 24.46
N ARG A 447 47.11 7.35 24.14
CA ARG A 447 45.96 8.23 23.81
C ARG A 447 45.25 7.78 22.55
N LEU A 448 46.01 7.48 21.49
CA LEU A 448 45.47 6.95 20.21
C LEU A 448 44.70 5.63 20.43
N ALA A 449 45.24 4.71 21.25
CA ALA A 449 44.57 3.46 21.58
C ALA A 449 43.23 3.72 22.28
N THR A 450 43.18 4.64 23.24
CA THR A 450 41.95 5.03 23.92
C THR A 450 40.93 5.64 22.97
N VAL A 451 41.36 6.47 21.99
CA VAL A 451 40.47 7.05 20.96
C VAL A 451 39.83 5.95 20.10
N LEU A 452 40.64 4.99 19.63
CA LEU A 452 40.12 3.89 18.79
C LEU A 452 39.18 2.96 19.58
N TYR A 453 39.48 2.74 20.86
CA TYR A 453 38.60 2.00 21.77
C TYR A 453 37.24 2.67 21.92
N ASN A 454 37.22 3.98 22.22
CA ASN A 454 35.98 4.74 22.37
C ASN A 454 35.15 4.76 21.09
N LEU A 455 35.77 4.87 19.90
CA LEU A 455 35.08 4.75 18.61
C LEU A 455 34.46 3.37 18.42
N THR A 456 35.22 2.32 18.70
CA THR A 456 34.76 0.93 18.55
C THR A 456 33.58 0.64 19.48
N GLU A 457 33.67 1.13 20.71
CA GLU A 457 32.58 1.02 21.70
C GLU A 457 31.30 1.74 21.23
N ALA A 458 31.42 3.00 20.83
CA ALA A 458 30.28 3.80 20.35
C ALA A 458 29.62 3.18 19.09
N ILE A 459 30.45 2.68 18.16
CA ILE A 459 29.95 1.96 16.96
C ILE A 459 29.24 0.67 17.36
N THR A 460 29.75 -0.07 18.35
CA THR A 460 29.12 -1.30 18.85
C THR A 460 27.71 -1.01 19.43
N ILE A 461 27.57 0.07 20.21
CA ILE A 461 26.26 0.50 20.74
C ILE A 461 25.32 0.87 19.59
N GLY A 462 25.77 1.75 18.68
CA GLY A 462 24.96 2.17 17.53
C GLY A 462 24.56 1.02 16.60
N ALA A 463 25.48 0.09 16.32
CA ALA A 463 25.22 -1.10 15.51
C ALA A 463 24.20 -2.04 16.19
N SER A 464 24.29 -2.19 17.51
CA SER A 464 23.34 -3.00 18.26
C SER A 464 21.93 -2.43 18.25
N LEU A 465 21.79 -1.10 18.31
CA LEU A 465 20.49 -0.42 18.13
C LEU A 465 19.94 -0.55 16.72
N LEU A 466 20.80 -0.58 15.68
CA LEU A 466 20.40 -0.77 14.28
C LEU A 466 19.77 -2.13 14.01
N GLU A 467 20.01 -3.14 14.82
CA GLU A 467 19.55 -4.52 14.57
C GLU A 467 18.04 -4.61 14.32
N SER A 468 17.25 -3.80 15.00
CA SER A 468 15.79 -3.77 14.81
C SER A 468 15.36 -3.19 13.47
N PHE A 469 16.21 -2.40 12.80
CA PHE A 469 15.89 -1.67 11.57
C PHE A 469 16.65 -2.20 10.37
N MET A 470 17.92 -2.52 10.54
CA MET A 470 18.88 -2.96 9.53
C MET A 470 19.66 -4.19 10.05
N PRO A 471 18.99 -5.36 10.16
CA PRO A 471 19.54 -6.52 10.87
C PRO A 471 20.83 -7.08 10.25
N GLU A 472 20.92 -7.15 8.92
CA GLU A 472 22.11 -7.65 8.24
C GLU A 472 23.31 -6.71 8.38
N THR A 473 23.06 -5.40 8.33
CA THR A 473 24.10 -4.37 8.50
C THR A 473 24.63 -4.40 9.93
N SER A 474 23.74 -4.51 10.92
CA SER A 474 24.14 -4.67 12.33
C SER A 474 25.05 -5.89 12.51
N GLU A 475 24.63 -7.06 12.00
CA GLU A 475 25.40 -8.30 12.08
C GLU A 475 26.79 -8.14 11.44
N LYS A 476 26.87 -7.56 10.22
CA LYS A 476 28.13 -7.32 9.52
C LYS A 476 29.07 -6.38 10.29
N ILE A 477 28.55 -5.31 10.88
CA ILE A 477 29.35 -4.38 11.70
C ILE A 477 29.91 -5.12 12.91
N LEU A 478 29.06 -5.80 13.68
CA LEU A 478 29.47 -6.50 14.90
C LEU A 478 30.46 -7.63 14.61
N ALA A 479 30.28 -8.36 13.50
CA ALA A 479 31.22 -9.38 13.05
C ALA A 479 32.59 -8.78 12.68
N GLN A 480 32.63 -7.64 11.98
CA GLN A 480 33.88 -6.95 11.62
C GLN A 480 34.61 -6.38 12.87
N LEU A 481 33.86 -5.96 13.87
CA LEU A 481 34.40 -5.53 15.16
C LEU A 481 34.74 -6.71 16.09
N ASN A 482 34.44 -7.95 15.67
CA ASN A 482 34.62 -9.18 16.43
C ASN A 482 33.99 -9.08 17.84
N THR A 483 32.73 -8.62 17.88
CA THR A 483 31.99 -8.46 19.12
C THR A 483 30.55 -8.95 18.97
N LYS A 484 29.85 -9.09 20.09
CA LYS A 484 28.43 -9.46 20.11
C LYS A 484 27.54 -8.22 20.23
N LYS A 485 26.30 -8.39 19.79
CA LYS A 485 25.25 -7.40 20.05
C LYS A 485 25.13 -7.11 21.55
N ARG A 486 24.95 -5.84 21.91
CA ARG A 486 24.58 -5.41 23.24
C ARG A 486 23.10 -5.68 23.49
N GLU A 487 22.79 -6.18 24.67
CA GLU A 487 21.39 -6.21 25.12
C GLU A 487 20.94 -4.80 25.52
N LEU A 488 19.64 -4.51 25.42
CA LEU A 488 19.13 -3.15 25.65
C LEU A 488 19.35 -2.66 27.10
N ASP A 489 19.37 -3.56 28.07
CA ASP A 489 19.65 -3.26 29.47
C ASP A 489 21.14 -2.98 29.77
N GLU A 490 22.01 -3.18 28.77
CA GLU A 490 23.45 -2.85 28.84
C GLU A 490 23.79 -1.58 28.05
N MET A 491 22.81 -0.98 27.32
CA MET A 491 23.07 0.16 26.44
C MET A 491 23.39 1.47 27.16
N ASP A 492 23.05 1.58 28.43
CA ASP A 492 23.35 2.73 29.28
C ASP A 492 24.76 2.66 29.92
N ILE A 493 25.53 1.60 29.62
CA ILE A 493 26.90 1.38 30.09
C ILE A 493 27.88 1.56 28.92
N PHE A 494 28.76 2.54 29.01
CA PHE A 494 29.86 2.75 28.06
C PHE A 494 31.13 2.07 28.54
N GLY A 495 31.83 1.37 27.64
CA GLY A 495 33.13 0.74 27.95
C GLY A 495 33.06 -0.77 28.17
N LEU A 496 32.02 -1.45 27.62
CA LEU A 496 31.88 -2.90 27.70
C LEU A 496 32.52 -3.66 26.52
N TYR A 497 33.04 -2.97 25.48
CA TYR A 497 33.81 -3.64 24.43
C TYR A 497 35.06 -4.27 25.09
N LEU A 498 35.33 -5.54 24.74
CA LEU A 498 36.42 -6.29 25.35
C LEU A 498 37.77 -5.69 24.93
N SER A 499 38.46 -5.05 25.91
CA SER A 499 39.81 -4.51 25.69
C SER A 499 40.79 -5.61 25.31
N GLY A 500 41.59 -5.38 24.29
CA GLY A 500 42.52 -6.39 23.74
C GLY A 500 41.88 -7.24 22.61
N ASN A 501 40.62 -7.04 22.28
CA ASN A 501 39.97 -7.74 21.18
C ASN A 501 40.51 -7.27 19.84
N LYS A 502 40.51 -8.16 18.82
CA LYS A 502 41.04 -7.87 17.49
C LYS A 502 39.90 -7.74 16.48
N VAL A 503 39.83 -6.62 15.80
CA VAL A 503 38.90 -6.39 14.66
C VAL A 503 39.35 -7.17 13.44
N THR A 504 38.48 -7.30 12.41
CA THR A 504 38.80 -7.97 11.15
C THR A 504 40.05 -7.34 10.48
N ASP A 505 40.91 -8.17 9.87
CA ASP A 505 42.07 -7.71 9.12
C ASP A 505 41.67 -7.03 7.79
N LYS A 506 40.52 -7.41 7.23
CA LYS A 506 40.01 -6.92 5.94
C LYS A 506 38.57 -6.45 6.11
N PRO A 507 38.37 -5.15 6.34
CA PRO A 507 37.01 -4.61 6.46
C PRO A 507 36.28 -4.71 5.10
N GLU A 508 35.02 -5.15 5.19
CA GLU A 508 34.12 -5.14 4.04
C GLU A 508 33.49 -3.76 3.88
N ILE A 509 33.26 -3.34 2.64
CA ILE A 509 32.50 -2.15 2.32
C ILE A 509 31.03 -2.47 2.57
N LEU A 510 30.43 -1.85 3.60
CA LEU A 510 29.01 -2.07 3.94
C LEU A 510 28.09 -1.51 2.85
N PHE A 511 28.38 -0.32 2.36
CA PHE A 511 27.60 0.37 1.34
C PHE A 511 28.54 1.06 0.34
N ALA A 512 28.39 0.75 -0.94
CA ALA A 512 29.10 1.41 -2.02
C ALA A 512 28.41 2.72 -2.41
N ARG A 513 29.20 3.72 -2.77
CA ARG A 513 28.65 4.95 -3.37
C ARG A 513 28.09 4.66 -4.75
N MET A 514 27.00 5.33 -5.08
CA MET A 514 26.31 5.18 -6.35
C MET A 514 26.34 6.49 -7.15
N ASP A 515 26.48 6.39 -8.47
CA ASP A 515 26.29 7.54 -9.38
C ASP A 515 24.82 7.62 -9.79
N ILE A 516 24.19 8.76 -9.53
CA ILE A 516 22.77 8.97 -9.85
C ILE A 516 22.48 8.81 -11.35
N LYS A 517 23.41 9.20 -12.23
CA LYS A 517 23.23 9.08 -13.68
C LYS A 517 23.20 7.62 -14.12
N GLU A 518 24.09 6.79 -13.56
CA GLU A 518 24.11 5.35 -13.84
C GLU A 518 22.85 4.65 -13.34
N VAL A 519 22.37 5.03 -12.13
CA VAL A 519 21.12 4.49 -11.58
C VAL A 519 19.94 4.88 -12.46
N MET A 520 19.83 6.17 -12.82
CA MET A 520 18.70 6.64 -13.65
C MET A 520 18.72 6.03 -15.05
N ALA A 521 19.89 5.83 -15.67
CA ALA A 521 19.98 5.13 -16.95
C ALA A 521 19.41 3.69 -16.86
N LYS A 522 19.78 2.94 -15.83
CA LYS A 522 19.22 1.59 -15.59
C LYS A 522 17.71 1.62 -15.32
N VAL A 523 17.21 2.63 -14.60
CA VAL A 523 15.78 2.80 -14.34
C VAL A 523 15.02 3.07 -15.64
N GLU A 524 15.59 3.89 -16.54
CA GLU A 524 15.00 4.16 -17.85
C GLU A 524 14.98 2.92 -18.74
N GLU A 525 16.06 2.16 -18.78
CA GLU A 525 16.11 0.86 -19.48
C GLU A 525 15.05 -0.11 -18.95
N MET A 526 14.94 -0.23 -17.63
CA MET A 526 13.92 -1.07 -16.98
C MET A 526 12.51 -0.62 -17.33
N ARG A 527 12.23 0.70 -17.31
CA ARG A 527 10.92 1.25 -17.69
C ARG A 527 10.60 1.00 -19.15
N ALA A 528 11.58 1.17 -20.04
CA ALA A 528 11.42 0.88 -21.45
C ALA A 528 11.13 -0.62 -21.71
N ALA A 529 11.87 -1.51 -21.04
CA ALA A 529 11.60 -2.95 -21.13
C ALA A 529 10.23 -3.34 -20.58
N ALA A 530 9.80 -2.72 -19.46
CA ALA A 530 8.47 -2.95 -18.91
C ALA A 530 7.35 -2.42 -19.83
N ALA A 531 7.56 -1.27 -20.47
CA ALA A 531 6.62 -0.71 -21.44
C ALA A 531 6.53 -1.59 -22.69
N GLU A 532 7.65 -2.16 -23.15
CA GLU A 532 7.66 -3.12 -24.27
C GLU A 532 6.95 -4.42 -23.92
N ALA A 533 7.18 -4.95 -22.70
CA ALA A 533 6.51 -6.16 -22.21
C ALA A 533 5.01 -5.94 -21.89
N ALA A 534 4.61 -4.70 -21.61
CA ALA A 534 3.22 -4.32 -21.34
C ALA A 534 2.45 -3.94 -22.62
N LYS A 535 3.15 -3.82 -23.73
CA LYS A 535 2.44 -3.85 -25.03
C LYS A 535 1.70 -5.18 -25.05
N PRO A 536 0.37 -5.20 -25.33
CA PRO A 536 -0.31 -6.46 -25.60
C PRO A 536 0.59 -7.20 -26.57
N ALA A 537 0.84 -8.49 -26.37
CA ALA A 537 1.31 -9.31 -27.47
C ALA A 537 0.36 -8.92 -28.61
N GLU A 538 0.88 -8.27 -29.63
CA GLU A 538 0.15 -8.19 -30.88
C GLU A 538 -0.15 -9.67 -31.15
N GLU A 539 -1.35 -10.13 -30.74
CA GLU A 539 -2.06 -11.07 -31.61
C GLU A 539 -1.87 -10.40 -32.93
N ALA A 540 -1.19 -11.07 -33.83
CA ALA A 540 -1.07 -10.62 -35.21
C ALA A 540 -2.47 -10.16 -35.54
N ALA A 541 -2.73 -8.86 -35.46
CA ALA A 541 -3.96 -8.30 -35.89
C ALA A 541 -4.02 -8.82 -37.31
N GLU A 542 -4.93 -9.71 -37.55
CA GLU A 542 -5.30 -9.99 -38.93
C GLU A 542 -5.49 -8.60 -39.48
N ASP A 543 -4.68 -8.26 -40.47
CA ASP A 543 -4.74 -6.97 -41.13
C ASP A 543 -6.17 -6.83 -41.65
N ASP A 544 -7.05 -6.24 -40.82
CA ASP A 544 -8.44 -5.96 -41.12
C ASP A 544 -8.57 -4.64 -41.89
N GLY A 545 -7.41 -4.11 -42.31
CA GLY A 545 -7.32 -2.92 -43.11
C GLY A 545 -8.07 -3.11 -44.45
N ILE A 546 -9.01 -2.19 -44.72
CA ILE A 546 -9.70 -2.11 -45.99
C ILE A 546 -9.00 -1.10 -46.89
N ASP A 547 -8.34 -1.55 -47.94
CA ASP A 547 -7.77 -0.70 -48.98
C ASP A 547 -8.88 -0.15 -49.88
N LEU A 548 -9.21 1.13 -49.72
CA LEU A 548 -10.12 1.83 -50.60
C LEU A 548 -9.35 2.49 -51.75
N GLU A 549 -9.90 2.43 -52.97
CA GLU A 549 -9.37 3.23 -54.08
C GLU A 549 -9.37 4.70 -53.70
N PRO A 550 -8.19 5.39 -53.73
CA PRO A 550 -8.12 6.78 -53.37
C PRO A 550 -8.95 7.65 -54.33
N LYS A 551 -9.78 8.51 -53.74
CA LYS A 551 -10.48 9.56 -54.49
C LYS A 551 -9.52 10.68 -54.86
N ALA A 552 -9.91 11.56 -55.79
CA ALA A 552 -9.11 12.72 -56.13
C ALA A 552 -8.84 13.60 -54.93
N GLU A 553 -7.62 14.10 -54.80
CA GLU A 553 -7.22 15.04 -53.74
C GLU A 553 -8.11 16.29 -53.78
N ILE A 554 -8.48 16.77 -52.58
CA ILE A 554 -9.24 18.01 -52.41
C ILE A 554 -8.40 19.01 -51.57
N THR A 555 -8.66 20.29 -51.76
CA THR A 555 -8.05 21.34 -50.99
C THR A 555 -8.73 21.48 -49.61
N TYR A 556 -8.05 22.12 -48.66
CA TYR A 556 -8.68 22.47 -47.38
C TYR A 556 -9.96 23.30 -47.55
N ASP A 557 -9.97 24.22 -48.56
CA ASP A 557 -11.13 25.02 -48.87
C ASP A 557 -12.31 24.20 -49.41
N ASP A 558 -12.04 23.02 -50.02
CA ASP A 558 -13.09 22.10 -50.44
C ASP A 558 -13.65 21.33 -49.24
N PHE A 559 -12.80 20.90 -48.30
CA PHE A 559 -13.23 20.29 -47.06
C PHE A 559 -14.02 21.26 -46.18
N ALA A 560 -13.57 22.51 -46.04
CA ALA A 560 -14.20 23.58 -45.25
C ALA A 560 -15.62 23.96 -45.74
N LYS A 561 -16.01 23.51 -46.92
CA LYS A 561 -17.40 23.66 -47.44
C LYS A 561 -18.38 22.68 -46.78
N LEU A 562 -17.87 21.61 -46.13
CA LEU A 562 -18.71 20.65 -45.43
C LEU A 562 -18.90 21.07 -43.99
N GLN A 563 -20.11 20.95 -43.47
CA GLN A 563 -20.41 21.20 -42.07
C GLN A 563 -20.83 19.91 -41.37
N PHE A 564 -20.01 19.48 -40.41
CA PHE A 564 -20.29 18.31 -39.60
C PHE A 564 -20.69 18.76 -38.18
N GLN A 565 -21.73 18.12 -37.64
CA GLN A 565 -22.20 18.39 -36.29
C GLN A 565 -22.64 17.09 -35.58
N ILE A 566 -22.62 17.09 -34.26
CA ILE A 566 -23.21 16.02 -33.45
C ILE A 566 -24.73 16.22 -33.42
N GLY A 567 -25.47 15.20 -33.80
CA GLY A 567 -26.94 15.15 -33.71
C GLY A 567 -27.40 14.09 -32.70
N GLU A 568 -28.47 14.36 -31.96
CA GLU A 568 -29.13 13.40 -31.07
C GLU A 568 -30.42 12.88 -31.75
N ILE A 569 -30.54 11.58 -31.91
CA ILE A 569 -31.72 10.97 -32.51
C ILE A 569 -32.83 10.95 -31.46
N VAL A 570 -33.86 11.77 -31.66
CA VAL A 570 -35.00 11.88 -30.74
C VAL A 570 -36.19 11.01 -31.10
N LYS A 571 -36.26 10.59 -32.37
CA LYS A 571 -37.29 9.66 -32.89
C LYS A 571 -36.73 8.95 -34.11
N CYS A 572 -37.06 7.67 -34.30
CA CYS A 572 -36.71 6.91 -35.49
C CYS A 572 -37.86 6.00 -35.89
N GLU A 573 -38.13 5.89 -37.18
CA GLU A 573 -39.20 5.04 -37.73
C GLU A 573 -38.74 4.39 -39.04
N ALA A 574 -39.24 3.20 -39.35
CA ALA A 574 -39.00 2.57 -40.66
C ALA A 574 -39.76 3.31 -41.76
N VAL A 575 -39.08 3.56 -42.88
CA VAL A 575 -39.76 4.18 -44.06
C VAL A 575 -40.72 3.19 -44.65
N PRO A 576 -42.03 3.54 -44.76
CA PRO A 576 -43.01 2.67 -45.42
C PRO A 576 -42.58 2.34 -46.86
N LYS A 577 -42.74 1.08 -47.27
CA LYS A 577 -42.36 0.57 -48.59
C LYS A 577 -40.84 0.48 -48.89
N SER A 578 -39.96 0.73 -47.90
CA SER A 578 -38.53 0.49 -48.04
C SER A 578 -38.05 -0.62 -47.08
N LYS A 579 -37.28 -1.56 -47.66
CA LYS A 579 -36.60 -2.60 -46.87
C LYS A 579 -35.28 -2.14 -46.26
N LYS A 580 -34.73 -0.99 -46.70
CA LYS A 580 -33.37 -0.53 -46.35
C LYS A 580 -33.33 0.77 -45.55
N LEU A 581 -34.44 1.55 -45.47
CA LEU A 581 -34.40 2.92 -44.97
C LEU A 581 -35.05 3.05 -43.60
N LEU A 582 -34.35 3.81 -42.72
CA LEU A 582 -34.88 4.39 -41.52
C LEU A 582 -35.00 5.92 -41.68
N CYS A 583 -36.06 6.50 -41.11
CA CYS A 583 -36.30 7.94 -41.02
C CYS A 583 -36.12 8.39 -39.58
N SER A 584 -35.06 9.17 -39.31
CA SER A 584 -34.71 9.66 -37.97
C SER A 584 -35.01 11.16 -37.85
N GLN A 585 -35.62 11.55 -36.74
CA GLN A 585 -35.68 12.94 -36.30
C GLN A 585 -34.45 13.22 -35.44
N VAL A 586 -33.54 14.08 -35.93
CA VAL A 586 -32.24 14.31 -35.33
C VAL A 586 -32.19 15.76 -34.82
N LYS A 587 -32.06 15.90 -33.51
CA LYS A 587 -31.89 17.21 -32.85
C LYS A 587 -30.46 17.66 -33.02
N ILE A 588 -30.24 18.86 -33.60
CA ILE A 588 -28.95 19.49 -33.82
C ILE A 588 -29.05 20.91 -33.27
N GLY A 589 -28.44 21.18 -32.11
CA GLY A 589 -28.64 22.40 -31.37
C GLY A 589 -30.12 22.58 -30.97
N THR A 590 -30.74 23.68 -31.38
CA THR A 590 -32.16 23.98 -31.11
C THR A 590 -33.12 23.47 -32.22
N LYS A 591 -32.61 22.95 -33.32
CA LYS A 591 -33.40 22.51 -34.48
C LYS A 591 -33.45 20.98 -34.56
N THR A 592 -34.57 20.45 -35.03
CA THR A 592 -34.71 19.04 -35.36
C THR A 592 -34.79 18.92 -36.90
N ARG A 593 -33.99 18.01 -37.45
CA ARG A 593 -33.97 17.70 -38.89
C ARG A 593 -34.40 16.27 -39.14
N GLN A 594 -35.11 16.07 -40.21
CA GLN A 594 -35.47 14.75 -40.69
C GLN A 594 -34.33 14.20 -41.57
N ILE A 595 -33.79 13.03 -41.22
CA ILE A 595 -32.71 12.41 -41.96
C ILE A 595 -33.09 10.97 -42.26
N VAL A 596 -32.94 10.58 -43.53
CA VAL A 596 -33.23 9.24 -44.02
C VAL A 596 -31.91 8.53 -44.30
N SER A 597 -31.71 7.36 -43.68
CA SER A 597 -30.47 6.59 -43.76
C SER A 597 -30.71 5.14 -44.16
N GLY A 598 -29.79 4.56 -44.94
CA GLY A 598 -29.88 3.20 -45.49
C GLY A 598 -29.44 2.09 -44.52
N ILE A 599 -29.72 2.20 -43.24
CA ILE A 599 -29.12 1.39 -42.16
C ILE A 599 -30.09 0.40 -41.51
N LYS A 600 -31.28 0.21 -42.06
CA LYS A 600 -32.33 -0.65 -41.47
C LYS A 600 -31.93 -2.13 -41.37
N ALA A 601 -30.95 -2.58 -42.15
CA ALA A 601 -30.43 -3.94 -42.05
C ALA A 601 -29.56 -4.16 -40.81
N HIS A 602 -28.99 -3.07 -40.26
CA HIS A 602 -27.98 -3.10 -39.20
C HIS A 602 -28.49 -2.50 -37.87
N TYR A 603 -29.58 -1.69 -37.90
CA TYR A 603 -30.15 -1.02 -36.73
C TYR A 603 -31.67 -1.06 -36.72
N SER A 604 -32.27 -1.36 -35.58
CA SER A 604 -33.70 -1.18 -35.39
C SER A 604 -34.06 0.28 -35.06
N PRO A 605 -35.30 0.73 -35.32
CA PRO A 605 -35.73 2.08 -34.93
C PRO A 605 -35.54 2.38 -33.45
N GLU A 606 -35.78 1.40 -32.59
CA GLU A 606 -35.69 1.51 -31.11
C GLU A 606 -34.25 1.73 -30.67
N GLU A 607 -33.29 1.02 -31.28
CA GLU A 607 -31.86 1.15 -30.99
C GLU A 607 -31.28 2.50 -31.42
N MET A 608 -31.90 3.18 -32.35
CA MET A 608 -31.45 4.48 -32.85
C MET A 608 -31.77 5.62 -31.90
N VAL A 609 -32.87 5.55 -31.16
CA VAL A 609 -33.33 6.65 -30.31
C VAL A 609 -32.37 6.85 -29.14
N GLY A 610 -32.00 8.11 -28.89
CA GLY A 610 -31.05 8.51 -27.83
C GLY A 610 -29.59 8.46 -28.25
N LYS A 611 -29.22 7.86 -29.38
CA LYS A 611 -27.84 7.86 -29.87
C LYS A 611 -27.44 9.24 -30.37
N LYS A 612 -26.16 9.58 -30.10
CA LYS A 612 -25.49 10.77 -30.64
C LYS A 612 -24.62 10.35 -31.82
N VAL A 613 -24.85 10.98 -32.98
CA VAL A 613 -24.24 10.57 -34.23
C VAL A 613 -23.61 11.76 -34.96
N MET A 614 -22.62 11.49 -35.81
CA MET A 614 -22.05 12.47 -36.71
C MET A 614 -23.00 12.71 -37.88
N VAL A 615 -23.25 13.99 -38.18
CA VAL A 615 -24.18 14.41 -39.23
C VAL A 615 -23.55 15.46 -40.13
N VAL A 616 -23.63 15.27 -41.45
CA VAL A 616 -23.39 16.34 -42.43
C VAL A 616 -24.66 17.19 -42.53
N THR A 617 -24.55 18.46 -42.10
CA THR A 617 -25.72 19.33 -41.87
C THR A 617 -26.01 20.32 -42.99
N ASN A 618 -25.09 20.55 -43.90
CA ASN A 618 -25.23 21.53 -44.97
C ASN A 618 -25.44 20.91 -46.38
N LEU A 619 -25.88 19.65 -46.41
CA LEU A 619 -26.31 19.04 -47.68
C LEU A 619 -27.67 19.58 -48.13
N LYS A 620 -27.84 19.77 -49.45
CA LYS A 620 -29.14 20.08 -50.01
C LYS A 620 -30.13 18.94 -49.70
N PRO A 621 -31.39 19.28 -49.30
CA PRO A 621 -32.39 18.26 -49.04
C PRO A 621 -32.60 17.35 -50.24
N ALA A 622 -32.63 16.04 -49.99
CA ALA A 622 -32.84 15.02 -51.02
C ALA A 622 -34.07 14.16 -50.70
N LYS A 623 -34.76 13.66 -51.71
CA LYS A 623 -35.93 12.81 -51.56
C LYS A 623 -35.56 11.34 -51.73
N LEU A 624 -35.67 10.54 -50.66
CA LEU A 624 -35.34 9.11 -50.64
C LEU A 624 -36.61 8.31 -50.35
N ALA A 625 -37.01 7.44 -51.30
CA ALA A 625 -38.25 6.68 -51.25
C ALA A 625 -39.51 7.52 -50.89
N GLY A 626 -39.55 8.76 -51.38
CA GLY A 626 -40.67 9.68 -51.14
C GLY A 626 -40.57 10.52 -49.89
N VAL A 627 -39.57 10.29 -49.01
CA VAL A 627 -39.33 11.02 -47.76
C VAL A 627 -38.15 11.98 -47.94
N VAL A 628 -38.25 13.21 -47.44
CA VAL A 628 -37.20 14.23 -47.58
C VAL A 628 -36.15 13.99 -46.49
N SER A 629 -34.86 13.94 -46.86
CA SER A 629 -33.71 13.93 -45.96
C SER A 629 -33.02 15.28 -45.98
N GLU A 630 -32.81 15.91 -44.83
CA GLU A 630 -32.23 17.25 -44.63
C GLU A 630 -30.78 17.19 -44.13
N GLY A 631 -30.08 16.10 -44.35
CA GLY A 631 -28.70 15.84 -43.94
C GLY A 631 -28.34 14.37 -44.14
N MET A 632 -27.16 13.99 -43.70
CA MET A 632 -26.66 12.61 -43.79
C MET A 632 -26.01 12.17 -42.48
N ILE A 633 -26.44 11.07 -41.89
CA ILE A 633 -25.77 10.38 -40.77
C ILE A 633 -24.58 9.62 -41.35
N LEU A 634 -23.40 9.74 -40.74
CA LEU A 634 -22.20 9.04 -41.17
C LEU A 634 -22.09 7.66 -40.51
N CYS A 635 -21.70 6.69 -41.32
CA CYS A 635 -21.37 5.33 -40.90
C CYS A 635 -20.03 4.92 -41.49
N ALA A 636 -19.27 4.10 -40.79
CA ALA A 636 -18.20 3.29 -41.38
C ALA A 636 -18.79 1.98 -41.90
N GLU A 637 -18.22 1.44 -43.00
CA GLU A 637 -18.59 0.18 -43.62
C GLU A 637 -17.37 -0.73 -43.69
N ASP A 638 -17.51 -1.97 -43.23
CA ASP A 638 -16.45 -2.99 -43.32
C ASP A 638 -16.45 -3.72 -44.68
N ALA A 639 -15.50 -4.65 -44.87
CA ALA A 639 -15.36 -5.42 -46.11
C ALA A 639 -16.56 -6.33 -46.39
N GLU A 640 -17.30 -6.75 -45.38
CA GLU A 640 -18.51 -7.58 -45.47
C GLU A 640 -19.77 -6.76 -45.67
N GLY A 641 -19.68 -5.43 -45.66
CA GLY A 641 -20.81 -4.51 -45.84
C GLY A 641 -21.59 -4.24 -44.56
N ASN A 642 -21.03 -4.53 -43.37
CA ASN A 642 -21.65 -4.15 -42.12
C ASN A 642 -21.44 -2.66 -41.86
N LEU A 643 -22.48 -1.99 -41.35
CA LEU A 643 -22.44 -0.56 -41.08
C LEU A 643 -22.36 -0.26 -39.58
N SER A 644 -21.42 0.60 -39.18
CA SER A 644 -21.31 1.13 -37.82
C SER A 644 -21.49 2.64 -37.81
N LEU A 645 -22.37 3.13 -36.92
CA LEU A 645 -22.60 4.57 -36.75
C LEU A 645 -21.33 5.26 -36.20
N MET A 646 -20.96 6.38 -36.83
CA MET A 646 -19.91 7.25 -36.27
C MET A 646 -20.47 8.05 -35.09
N VAL A 647 -19.96 7.76 -33.89
CA VAL A 647 -20.43 8.33 -32.64
C VAL A 647 -19.26 9.04 -31.92
N PRO A 648 -19.52 10.09 -31.11
CA PRO A 648 -18.46 10.70 -30.32
C PRO A 648 -18.05 9.77 -29.17
N GLU A 649 -16.75 9.55 -28.97
CA GLU A 649 -16.19 8.77 -27.85
C GLU A 649 -16.54 9.39 -26.48
N LYS A 650 -16.55 10.72 -26.42
CA LYS A 650 -16.87 11.47 -25.18
C LYS A 650 -18.26 12.08 -25.26
N LYS A 651 -18.85 12.36 -24.10
CA LYS A 651 -20.16 13.02 -24.01
C LYS A 651 -20.10 14.41 -24.63
N MET A 652 -20.76 14.60 -25.78
CA MET A 652 -20.85 15.87 -26.48
C MET A 652 -22.30 16.37 -26.55
N PRO A 653 -22.54 17.70 -26.50
CA PRO A 653 -23.87 18.25 -26.69
C PRO A 653 -24.33 18.11 -28.15
N ALA A 654 -25.64 17.97 -28.39
CA ALA A 654 -26.22 18.03 -29.72
C ALA A 654 -26.00 19.45 -30.32
N GLY A 655 -25.47 19.50 -31.54
CA GLY A 655 -25.07 20.74 -32.21
C GLY A 655 -23.57 21.07 -32.09
N ALA A 656 -22.78 20.30 -31.32
CA ALA A 656 -21.33 20.46 -31.33
C ALA A 656 -20.76 20.32 -32.73
N GLU A 657 -19.91 21.25 -33.13
CA GLU A 657 -19.23 21.22 -34.43
C GLU A 657 -18.10 20.20 -34.41
N ILE A 658 -17.89 19.56 -35.53
CA ILE A 658 -16.79 18.62 -35.76
C ILE A 658 -15.83 19.31 -36.71
N CYS A 659 -14.62 19.60 -36.27
CA CYS A 659 -13.57 20.31 -36.99
C CYS A 659 -12.27 19.49 -37.05
#